data_e28e55e223e05b0383285329c7cf628c
#
_entry.id   e28e55e223e05b0383285329c7cf628c
#
_cell.length_a   1.000
_cell.length_b   1.000
_cell.length_c   1.000
_cell.angle_alpha   90.00
_cell.angle_beta   90.00
_cell.angle_gamma   90.00
#
_symmetry.space_group_name_H-M   'P 1'
#
loop_
_entity.id
_entity.type
_entity.pdbx_description
1 polymer ?
#
loop_
_entity_poly.entity_id
_entity_poly.type
_entity_poly.pdbx_seq_one_letter_code
_entity_poly.pdbx_strand_id
1 'polypeptide(L)'
;MEKLSINSKQLKNEGFSTSKNAETDVIRNNEVEKPIHYKIINNLYTSQEDFIVIGLCGKTGSGSSTVSKICQQDFERLFLSTPGSIHNNLYNEHEYRILYNFAKVNWRHFYRIKVSALITATVLQKSEEELLNFLVGLCEKIASNKNETLNIIREKFFKLKMYFNFAEWFKLDPGDNELIGEYLNNLPDKDFQEKFTINIDSDINEYHDKECMISEAKTFELDGTGDKIEYYQDGTCIWIENKDLYKMFMVYKDKRLNKTTFKNPLYFWILRRYIYDFLPIVVHEFWDEIKKYSKSLPILAMQMLGINLRICKKPYLIGDVHFEENGYVYIAEDINIAIKLLSSYNTIWCNKLISFQAKKIESNDSKNKHNKHTLVVIDSIKNPFESLFLKQRYSNYYLLGIYTEDDERKKRLEHKGLNRDQVKEIDTIETLSYFKKICKEYVDSEKKSEFSENNGYIATKIVTQIVELKLNNVLPFILQNVSSCLDSADIFINNIKDNASRLKIKYELIKYVSLAMHPGLILPTHLERCMQIAYTAKLNSGCISRQVGAVITDKDYHLLSIGWNQQPEDQIPCSYRNLKELINHWSVETYSDYEKDDNEELMNRIKKNVEEVYTSENNLYKNGKLPYYCFKDLYNKITNKQNQVHPRSLHAEETAFLNLGPTGKILVKGGCLFTTSSPCELCSKKAKYMEISKIYYIEPYSGISYKHVLCAGSNESRPEFILFTGAIGRAYMQLYTPLLPLKDEHELWLGDKTENIVVK
;
A
#
# COMPACT_ATOMS: atom_id res chain seq x y z
N MET A 1 -34.82 49.95 -14.67
CA MET A 1 -34.99 51.32 -14.20
C MET A 1 -35.18 51.28 -12.71
N GLU A 2 -34.59 52.21 -12.06
CA GLU A 2 -34.51 52.53 -10.65
C GLU A 2 -33.36 51.85 -9.86
N LYS A 3 -32.43 52.73 -9.60
CA LYS A 3 -31.26 52.61 -8.76
C LYS A 3 -31.68 52.65 -7.30
N LEU A 4 -31.22 51.69 -6.49
CA LEU A 4 -31.10 51.90 -5.05
C LEU A 4 -29.60 51.95 -4.69
N SER A 5 -29.13 53.19 -4.54
CA SER A 5 -27.86 53.50 -3.95
C SER A 5 -27.95 53.40 -2.42
N ILE A 6 -27.26 52.47 -1.80
CA ILE A 6 -27.12 52.42 -0.35
C ILE A 6 -25.82 53.14 0.05
N ASN A 7 -26.02 54.13 0.87
CA ASN A 7 -25.09 55.14 1.36
C ASN A 7 -24.03 54.53 2.28
N SER A 8 -22.76 54.66 1.91
CA SER A 8 -21.57 54.21 2.64
C SER A 8 -21.09 55.14 3.76
N LYS A 9 -21.97 55.74 4.52
CA LYS A 9 -21.61 56.75 5.53
C LYS A 9 -22.15 56.55 6.94
N GLN A 10 -22.39 55.35 7.40
CA GLN A 10 -22.88 55.17 8.82
C GLN A 10 -22.16 54.06 9.61
N LEU A 11 -20.89 53.77 9.32
CA LEU A 11 -20.10 52.87 10.16
C LEU A 11 -18.71 53.46 10.46
N LYS A 12 -18.71 54.69 10.99
CA LYS A 12 -17.56 55.24 11.72
C LYS A 12 -18.08 55.98 12.93
N ASN A 13 -17.80 55.44 14.07
CA ASN A 13 -17.76 56.02 15.42
C ASN A 13 -18.51 55.13 16.43
N GLU A 14 -17.84 54.14 16.95
CA GLU A 14 -17.91 53.79 18.37
C GLU A 14 -16.53 53.33 18.77
N GLY A 15 -15.86 54.22 19.50
CA GLY A 15 -14.53 54.03 20.04
C GLY A 15 -14.58 53.14 21.28
N PHE A 16 -13.77 52.12 21.33
CA PHE A 16 -13.52 51.37 22.53
C PHE A 16 -12.61 52.17 23.45
N SER A 17 -13.16 52.66 24.54
CA SER A 17 -12.41 53.22 25.68
C SER A 17 -11.85 52.09 26.51
N THR A 18 -10.54 52.11 26.72
CA THR A 18 -9.83 51.27 27.70
C THR A 18 -10.15 51.75 29.12
N SER A 19 -10.81 50.93 29.91
CA SER A 19 -10.76 51.05 31.37
C SER A 19 -10.20 49.76 31.97
N LYS A 20 -9.04 49.92 32.61
CA LYS A 20 -8.48 48.95 33.55
C LYS A 20 -9.33 48.92 34.78
N ASN A 21 -9.94 47.82 35.13
CA ASN A 21 -10.19 47.42 36.51
C ASN A 21 -10.13 45.90 36.59
N ALA A 22 -9.23 45.42 37.44
CA ALA A 22 -9.07 44.06 37.82
C ALA A 22 -10.22 43.67 38.77
N GLU A 23 -11.06 42.76 38.29
CA GLU A 23 -11.85 41.90 39.16
C GLU A 23 -11.61 40.47 38.73
N THR A 24 -11.03 39.71 39.65
CA THR A 24 -10.82 38.26 39.53
C THR A 24 -12.15 37.57 39.65
N ASP A 25 -12.84 37.41 38.50
CA ASP A 25 -13.94 36.47 38.39
C ASP A 25 -13.39 35.07 38.21
N VAL A 26 -13.58 34.26 39.24
CA VAL A 26 -13.41 32.81 39.25
C VAL A 26 -14.39 32.25 38.23
N ILE A 27 -13.92 32.07 36.99
CA ILE A 27 -14.64 31.31 35.97
C ILE A 27 -14.65 29.85 36.44
N ARG A 28 -15.74 29.47 37.11
CA ARG A 28 -16.09 28.05 37.25
C ARG A 28 -16.21 27.50 35.85
N ASN A 29 -15.28 26.64 35.44
CA ASN A 29 -15.40 25.79 34.23
C ASN A 29 -16.56 24.82 34.47
N ASN A 30 -17.80 25.29 34.21
CA ASN A 30 -18.89 24.41 33.91
C ASN A 30 -18.59 23.86 32.51
N GLU A 31 -18.13 22.62 32.39
CA GLU A 31 -18.18 21.88 31.14
C GLU A 31 -19.65 21.86 30.72
N VAL A 32 -20.00 22.67 29.74
CA VAL A 32 -21.33 22.62 29.10
C VAL A 32 -21.41 21.23 28.48
N GLU A 33 -22.22 20.37 29.05
CA GLU A 33 -22.42 19.00 28.57
C GLU A 33 -22.85 19.08 27.11
N LYS A 34 -22.00 18.57 26.21
CA LYS A 34 -22.27 18.62 24.77
C LYS A 34 -23.59 17.92 24.49
N PRO A 35 -24.48 18.49 23.65
CA PRO A 35 -25.76 17.90 23.29
C PRO A 35 -25.61 16.46 22.80
N ILE A 36 -26.62 15.64 23.03
CA ILE A 36 -26.57 14.19 22.72
C ILE A 36 -26.31 13.91 21.24
N HIS A 37 -26.92 14.69 20.34
CA HIS A 37 -26.70 14.59 18.88
C HIS A 37 -25.24 14.85 18.50
N TYR A 38 -24.58 15.80 19.14
CA TYR A 38 -23.16 16.07 18.94
C TYR A 38 -22.27 14.88 19.38
N LYS A 39 -22.62 14.23 20.50
CA LYS A 39 -21.91 13.04 20.96
C LYS A 39 -22.08 11.87 19.97
N ILE A 40 -23.28 11.69 19.42
CA ILE A 40 -23.61 10.62 18.46
C ILE A 40 -22.85 10.83 17.15
N ILE A 41 -22.89 12.03 16.56
CA ILE A 41 -22.22 12.30 15.29
C ILE A 41 -20.71 12.21 15.42
N ASN A 42 -20.16 12.70 16.53
CA ASN A 42 -18.73 12.57 16.80
C ASN A 42 -18.29 11.09 16.92
N ASN A 43 -19.09 10.25 17.59
CA ASN A 43 -18.82 8.82 17.70
C ASN A 43 -18.87 8.11 16.35
N LEU A 44 -19.77 8.53 15.46
CA LEU A 44 -19.91 7.97 14.11
C LEU A 44 -18.60 8.16 13.31
N TYR A 45 -18.03 9.36 13.32
CA TYR A 45 -16.78 9.65 12.62
C TYR A 45 -15.53 9.13 13.34
N THR A 46 -15.51 9.10 14.67
CA THR A 46 -14.38 8.57 15.45
C THR A 46 -13.99 7.15 15.03
N SER A 47 -14.96 6.30 14.69
CA SER A 47 -14.67 4.94 14.22
C SER A 47 -13.90 4.91 12.90
N GLN A 48 -14.08 5.91 12.03
CA GLN A 48 -13.33 6.06 10.77
C GLN A 48 -11.95 6.67 11.02
N GLU A 49 -11.87 7.66 11.89
CA GLU A 49 -10.63 8.38 12.24
C GLU A 49 -9.64 7.49 12.99
N ASP A 50 -10.14 6.57 13.83
CA ASP A 50 -9.33 5.77 14.74
C ASP A 50 -8.55 4.64 14.04
N PHE A 51 -8.94 4.25 12.81
CA PHE A 51 -8.31 3.11 12.15
C PHE A 51 -8.20 3.30 10.64
N ILE A 52 -6.98 3.56 10.16
CA ILE A 52 -6.68 3.66 8.72
C ILE A 52 -5.39 2.89 8.41
N VAL A 53 -5.43 2.06 7.38
CA VAL A 53 -4.27 1.32 6.88
C VAL A 53 -4.00 1.69 5.43
N ILE A 54 -2.83 2.22 5.16
CA ILE A 54 -2.38 2.60 3.82
C ILE A 54 -1.29 1.64 3.37
N GLY A 55 -1.54 0.86 2.32
CA GLY A 55 -0.51 0.09 1.62
C GLY A 55 0.09 0.92 0.49
N LEU A 56 1.41 0.97 0.38
CA LEU A 56 2.09 1.63 -0.73
C LEU A 56 2.60 0.59 -1.71
N CYS A 57 2.33 0.77 -3.00
CA CYS A 57 2.93 -0.04 -4.06
C CYS A 57 3.54 0.83 -5.15
N GLY A 58 4.55 0.31 -5.81
CA GLY A 58 5.25 0.97 -6.91
C GLY A 58 6.58 0.27 -7.22
N LYS A 59 7.10 0.49 -8.43
CA LYS A 59 8.41 -0.04 -8.83
C LYS A 59 9.51 0.51 -7.94
N THR A 60 10.58 -0.23 -7.77
CA THR A 60 11.77 0.22 -7.04
C THR A 60 12.28 1.53 -7.64
N GLY A 61 12.44 2.56 -6.80
CA GLY A 61 12.78 3.92 -7.22
C GLY A 61 11.61 4.86 -7.47
N SER A 62 10.34 4.40 -7.39
CA SER A 62 9.16 5.26 -7.57
C SER A 62 8.90 6.23 -6.41
N GLY A 63 9.48 5.98 -5.22
CA GLY A 63 9.39 6.90 -4.08
C GLY A 63 8.41 6.48 -2.98
N SER A 64 7.98 5.24 -2.92
CA SER A 64 7.11 4.72 -1.84
C SER A 64 7.67 5.04 -0.45
N SER A 65 8.99 4.85 -0.23
CA SER A 65 9.62 5.20 1.05
C SER A 65 9.64 6.70 1.35
N THR A 66 9.56 7.57 0.35
CA THR A 66 9.41 9.02 0.57
C THR A 66 8.00 9.34 1.03
N VAL A 67 7.00 8.74 0.39
CA VAL A 67 5.58 8.88 0.77
C VAL A 67 5.36 8.36 2.19
N SER A 68 5.90 7.18 2.53
CA SER A 68 5.77 6.63 3.89
C SER A 68 6.39 7.53 4.97
N LYS A 69 7.54 8.19 4.67
CA LYS A 69 8.16 9.17 5.57
C LYS A 69 7.33 10.44 5.72
N ILE A 70 6.61 10.88 4.69
CA ILE A 70 5.68 12.02 4.80
C ILE A 70 4.52 11.66 5.72
N CYS A 71 3.95 10.46 5.62
CA CYS A 71 2.89 10.00 6.51
C CYS A 71 3.31 9.93 7.98
N GLN A 72 4.61 9.74 8.28
CA GLN A 72 5.14 9.72 9.65
C GLN A 72 5.31 11.12 10.27
N GLN A 73 5.13 12.19 9.48
CA GLN A 73 5.31 13.57 9.98
C GLN A 73 4.04 14.08 10.65
N ASP A 74 4.20 14.89 11.70
CA ASP A 74 3.13 15.70 12.23
C ASP A 74 2.75 16.81 11.26
N PHE A 75 1.54 17.35 11.39
CA PHE A 75 1.00 18.33 10.44
C PHE A 75 1.92 19.52 10.20
N GLU A 76 2.49 20.09 11.27
CA GLU A 76 3.38 21.25 11.21
C GLU A 76 4.64 20.97 10.39
N ARG A 77 5.16 19.74 10.43
CA ARG A 77 6.33 19.30 9.66
C ARG A 77 6.05 19.01 8.19
N LEU A 78 4.78 19.03 7.79
CA LEU A 78 4.42 18.95 6.38
C LEU A 78 4.76 20.24 5.63
N PHE A 79 4.92 21.37 6.32
CA PHE A 79 5.26 22.68 5.72
C PHE A 79 4.36 23.03 4.53
N LEU A 80 3.05 22.94 4.73
CA LEU A 80 2.06 23.28 3.71
C LEU A 80 1.88 24.79 3.62
N SER A 81 1.57 25.28 2.42
CA SER A 81 1.19 26.67 2.22
C SER A 81 -0.11 26.97 2.95
N THR A 82 -0.19 28.11 3.63
CA THR A 82 -1.45 28.55 4.26
C THR A 82 -2.50 28.90 3.20
N PRO A 83 -3.79 28.63 3.43
CA PRO A 83 -4.85 29.04 2.52
C PRO A 83 -4.82 30.57 2.28
N GLY A 84 -5.16 30.99 1.05
CA GLY A 84 -5.05 32.39 0.62
C GLY A 84 -3.75 32.75 -0.09
N SER A 85 -2.74 31.87 -0.09
CA SER A 85 -1.50 32.04 -0.85
C SER A 85 -1.53 31.39 -2.23
N ILE A 86 -2.59 30.67 -2.59
CA ILE A 86 -2.75 29.94 -3.86
C ILE A 86 -3.80 30.64 -4.71
N HIS A 87 -3.36 31.37 -5.75
CA HIS A 87 -4.23 32.24 -6.56
C HIS A 87 -4.78 31.63 -7.85
N ASN A 88 -4.86 30.29 -7.98
CA ASN A 88 -5.14 29.70 -9.29
C ASN A 88 -6.62 29.58 -9.68
N ASN A 89 -7.53 29.34 -8.74
CA ASN A 89 -8.95 29.21 -8.97
C ASN A 89 -9.70 29.29 -7.63
N LEU A 90 -10.78 30.05 -7.55
CA LEU A 90 -11.58 30.23 -6.34
C LEU A 90 -12.12 28.89 -5.79
N TYR A 91 -12.57 27.99 -6.67
CA TYR A 91 -13.06 26.68 -6.28
C TYR A 91 -11.96 25.82 -5.61
N ASN A 92 -10.80 25.74 -6.24
CA ASN A 92 -9.65 24.98 -5.72
C ASN A 92 -9.12 25.57 -4.42
N GLU A 93 -9.19 26.90 -4.25
CA GLU A 93 -8.81 27.56 -3.00
C GLU A 93 -9.76 27.21 -1.86
N HIS A 94 -11.08 27.15 -2.10
CA HIS A 94 -12.06 26.75 -1.09
C HIS A 94 -11.90 25.28 -0.70
N GLU A 95 -11.72 24.38 -1.67
CA GLU A 95 -11.43 22.97 -1.44
C GLU A 95 -10.18 22.80 -0.57
N TYR A 96 -9.10 23.48 -0.94
CA TYR A 96 -7.85 23.43 -0.19
C TYR A 96 -8.02 23.97 1.24
N ARG A 97 -8.80 25.03 1.43
CA ARG A 97 -9.09 25.60 2.76
C ARG A 97 -9.81 24.61 3.66
N ILE A 98 -10.80 23.90 3.12
CA ILE A 98 -11.53 22.85 3.86
C ILE A 98 -10.56 21.74 4.28
N LEU A 99 -9.79 21.20 3.34
CA LEU A 99 -8.82 20.12 3.60
C LEU A 99 -7.73 20.55 4.61
N TYR A 100 -7.16 21.74 4.43
CA TYR A 100 -6.13 22.28 5.32
C TYR A 100 -6.64 22.43 6.76
N ASN A 101 -7.81 23.05 6.93
CA ASN A 101 -8.38 23.27 8.25
C ASN A 101 -8.76 21.96 8.94
N PHE A 102 -9.35 21.01 8.20
CA PHE A 102 -9.67 19.69 8.73
C PHE A 102 -8.39 18.93 9.13
N ALA A 103 -7.41 18.87 8.24
CA ALA A 103 -6.15 18.17 8.51
C ALA A 103 -5.36 18.81 9.65
N LYS A 104 -5.36 20.15 9.79
CA LYS A 104 -4.69 20.83 10.89
C LYS A 104 -5.17 20.36 12.26
N VAL A 105 -6.44 19.99 12.37
CA VAL A 105 -7.05 19.53 13.63
C VAL A 105 -6.92 18.01 13.78
N ASN A 106 -7.13 17.27 12.69
CA ASN A 106 -7.33 15.82 12.75
C ASN A 106 -6.14 15.00 12.27
N TRP A 107 -5.18 15.60 11.54
CA TRP A 107 -3.99 14.86 11.10
C TRP A 107 -3.19 14.34 12.29
N ARG A 108 -2.85 13.05 12.23
CA ARG A 108 -1.93 12.38 13.15
C ARG A 108 -0.89 11.63 12.33
N HIS A 109 0.31 11.46 12.85
CA HIS A 109 1.35 10.69 12.20
C HIS A 109 0.96 9.20 12.11
N PHE A 110 1.37 8.57 11.03
CA PHE A 110 1.18 7.15 10.80
C PHE A 110 2.35 6.33 11.33
N TYR A 111 2.07 5.19 11.92
CA TYR A 111 3.07 4.20 12.23
C TYR A 111 3.48 3.46 10.94
N ARG A 112 4.78 3.40 10.67
CA ARG A 112 5.31 2.81 9.45
C ARG A 112 5.71 1.36 9.67
N ILE A 113 5.11 0.43 8.89
CA ILE A 113 5.58 -0.94 8.75
C ILE A 113 6.52 -1.00 7.55
N LYS A 114 7.81 -1.23 7.82
CA LYS A 114 8.82 -1.43 6.77
C LYS A 114 8.89 -2.92 6.43
N VAL A 115 8.24 -3.33 5.33
CA VAL A 115 8.14 -4.75 4.93
C VAL A 115 9.50 -5.41 4.79
N SER A 116 10.50 -4.69 4.23
CA SER A 116 11.88 -5.19 4.14
C SER A 116 12.51 -5.46 5.51
N ALA A 117 12.11 -4.75 6.56
CA ALA A 117 12.58 -5.03 7.91
C ALA A 117 11.98 -6.33 8.45
N LEU A 118 10.68 -6.56 8.26
CA LEU A 118 10.04 -7.82 8.64
C LEU A 118 10.65 -9.02 7.90
N ILE A 119 10.87 -8.89 6.58
CA ILE A 119 11.53 -9.92 5.77
C ILE A 119 12.95 -10.20 6.30
N THR A 120 13.77 -9.16 6.57
CA THR A 120 15.12 -9.34 7.09
C THR A 120 15.12 -10.00 8.47
N ALA A 121 14.16 -9.65 9.34
CA ALA A 121 14.07 -10.20 10.69
C ALA A 121 13.87 -11.73 10.70
N THR A 122 13.27 -12.32 9.67
CA THR A 122 13.10 -13.78 9.58
C THR A 122 14.42 -14.54 9.59
N VAL A 123 15.51 -13.87 9.19
CA VAL A 123 16.87 -14.41 9.21
C VAL A 123 17.36 -14.67 10.63
N LEU A 124 16.85 -13.94 11.64
CA LEU A 124 17.21 -14.12 13.06
C LEU A 124 16.78 -15.48 13.64
N GLN A 125 15.94 -16.23 12.94
CA GLN A 125 15.63 -17.63 13.27
C GLN A 125 16.76 -18.61 12.90
N LYS A 126 17.75 -18.12 12.18
CA LYS A 126 18.84 -18.91 11.60
C LYS A 126 20.18 -18.52 12.22
N SER A 127 21.23 -19.24 11.88
CA SER A 127 22.57 -18.89 12.36
C SER A 127 23.19 -17.74 11.55
N GLU A 128 24.19 -17.09 12.16
CA GLU A 128 25.00 -16.05 11.52
C GLU A 128 25.70 -16.58 10.26
N GLU A 129 26.14 -17.84 10.32
CA GLU A 129 26.83 -18.52 9.20
C GLU A 129 25.88 -18.82 8.04
N GLU A 130 24.62 -19.18 8.30
CA GLU A 130 23.62 -19.38 7.23
C GLU A 130 23.38 -18.06 6.48
N LEU A 131 23.29 -16.91 7.18
CA LEU A 131 23.19 -15.61 6.52
C LEU A 131 24.44 -15.28 5.72
N LEU A 132 25.64 -15.53 6.27
CA LEU A 132 26.89 -15.34 5.53
C LEU A 132 26.90 -16.17 4.25
N ASN A 133 26.56 -17.45 4.33
CA ASN A 133 26.53 -18.36 3.18
C ASN A 133 25.49 -17.90 2.13
N PHE A 134 24.35 -17.42 2.55
CA PHE A 134 23.35 -16.82 1.66
C PHE A 134 23.92 -15.59 0.92
N LEU A 135 24.59 -14.68 1.62
CA LEU A 135 25.18 -13.47 1.03
C LEU A 135 26.38 -13.79 0.13
N VAL A 136 27.23 -14.75 0.50
CA VAL A 136 28.31 -15.28 -0.35
C VAL A 136 27.74 -15.80 -1.66
N GLY A 137 26.64 -16.53 -1.60
CA GLY A 137 25.94 -17.02 -2.78
C GLY A 137 25.29 -15.93 -3.66
N LEU A 138 25.25 -14.68 -3.21
CA LEU A 138 24.71 -13.54 -3.97
C LEU A 138 25.81 -12.60 -4.49
N CYS A 139 27.00 -12.62 -3.90
CA CYS A 139 28.04 -11.66 -4.23
C CYS A 139 29.45 -12.24 -3.99
N GLU A 140 30.24 -12.43 -5.04
CA GLU A 140 31.60 -12.96 -4.99
C GLU A 140 32.55 -12.13 -4.12
N LYS A 141 32.35 -10.80 -4.06
CA LYS A 141 33.15 -9.92 -3.19
C LYS A 141 32.98 -10.26 -1.71
N ILE A 142 31.83 -10.75 -1.29
CA ILE A 142 31.61 -11.24 0.07
C ILE A 142 32.37 -12.56 0.30
N ALA A 143 32.43 -13.41 -0.71
CA ALA A 143 33.22 -14.66 -0.63
C ALA A 143 34.71 -14.40 -0.33
N SER A 144 35.25 -13.31 -0.88
CA SER A 144 36.64 -12.89 -0.63
C SER A 144 36.86 -12.22 0.75
N ASN A 145 35.76 -11.77 1.42
CA ASN A 145 35.82 -11.02 2.68
C ASN A 145 34.96 -11.65 3.78
N LYS A 146 34.90 -12.98 3.86
CA LYS A 146 34.01 -13.73 4.75
C LYS A 146 34.09 -13.31 6.22
N ASN A 147 35.32 -13.19 6.76
CA ASN A 147 35.51 -12.86 8.19
C ASN A 147 35.02 -11.46 8.53
N GLU A 148 35.31 -10.47 7.70
CA GLU A 148 34.81 -9.11 7.87
C GLU A 148 33.26 -9.06 7.80
N THR A 149 32.68 -9.75 6.80
CA THR A 149 31.25 -9.83 6.65
C THR A 149 30.58 -10.54 7.82
N LEU A 150 31.18 -11.62 8.34
CA LEU A 150 30.66 -12.32 9.52
C LEU A 150 30.68 -11.42 10.76
N ASN A 151 31.71 -10.61 10.95
CA ASN A 151 31.75 -9.64 12.05
C ASN A 151 30.64 -8.58 11.90
N ILE A 152 30.43 -8.05 10.68
CA ILE A 152 29.32 -7.12 10.43
C ILE A 152 27.95 -7.76 10.74
N ILE A 153 27.73 -9.00 10.29
CA ILE A 153 26.50 -9.74 10.58
C ILE A 153 26.31 -9.86 12.10
N ARG A 154 27.36 -10.28 12.78
CA ARG A 154 27.33 -10.54 14.22
C ARG A 154 27.07 -9.26 15.02
N GLU A 155 27.85 -8.21 14.79
CA GLU A 155 27.81 -6.98 15.58
C GLU A 155 26.65 -6.05 15.21
N LYS A 156 26.33 -5.95 13.91
CA LYS A 156 25.31 -4.99 13.41
C LYS A 156 23.92 -5.57 13.32
N PHE A 157 23.74 -6.88 13.46
CA PHE A 157 22.45 -7.48 13.28
C PHE A 157 22.06 -8.51 14.35
N PHE A 158 22.89 -9.52 14.62
CA PHE A 158 22.52 -10.58 15.57
C PHE A 158 22.71 -10.19 17.03
N LYS A 159 23.86 -9.64 17.39
CA LYS A 159 24.21 -9.27 18.78
C LYS A 159 23.76 -7.88 19.18
N LEU A 160 23.06 -7.18 18.31
CA LEU A 160 22.56 -5.86 18.62
C LEU A 160 21.53 -5.94 19.74
N LYS A 161 21.70 -5.08 20.73
CA LYS A 161 20.82 -5.01 21.91
C LYS A 161 19.91 -3.80 21.80
N MET A 162 18.62 -3.98 22.01
CA MET A 162 17.69 -2.89 22.20
C MET A 162 17.69 -2.49 23.67
N TYR A 163 17.96 -1.23 23.90
CA TYR A 163 18.06 -0.62 25.21
C TYR A 163 16.72 0.01 25.63
N PHE A 164 16.26 -0.34 26.81
CA PHE A 164 15.06 0.24 27.41
C PHE A 164 15.45 1.00 28.68
N ASN A 165 15.42 2.34 28.62
CA ASN A 165 15.56 3.18 29.77
C ASN A 165 14.18 3.57 30.29
N PHE A 166 13.79 3.02 31.41
CA PHE A 166 12.49 3.30 32.01
C PHE A 166 12.36 4.75 32.44
N ALA A 167 13.44 5.39 32.91
CA ALA A 167 13.40 6.79 33.31
C ALA A 167 13.16 7.77 32.14
N GLU A 168 13.75 7.51 30.97
CA GLU A 168 13.46 8.29 29.75
C GLU A 168 12.03 8.06 29.24
N TRP A 169 11.56 6.83 29.33
CA TRP A 169 10.21 6.50 28.95
C TRP A 169 9.17 7.18 29.83
N PHE A 170 9.43 7.26 31.14
CA PHE A 170 8.60 7.98 32.10
C PHE A 170 8.56 9.49 31.87
N LYS A 171 9.58 10.10 31.24
CA LYS A 171 9.61 11.55 30.94
C LYS A 171 8.74 11.95 29.75
N LEU A 172 8.47 11.02 28.83
CA LEU A 172 7.78 11.31 27.58
C LEU A 172 6.27 11.55 27.77
N ASP A 173 5.66 10.99 28.83
CA ASP A 173 4.25 11.22 29.15
C ASP A 173 3.98 11.06 30.65
N PRO A 174 3.84 12.17 31.42
CA PRO A 174 3.61 12.11 32.87
C PRO A 174 2.36 11.32 33.30
N GLY A 175 1.34 11.23 32.42
CA GLY A 175 0.12 10.46 32.70
C GLY A 175 0.32 8.95 32.65
N ASP A 176 1.26 8.47 31.84
CA ASP A 176 1.59 7.04 31.71
C ASP A 176 2.46 6.55 32.89
N ASN A 177 3.20 7.43 33.54
CA ASN A 177 4.16 7.09 34.59
C ASN A 177 3.52 6.45 35.82
N GLU A 178 2.42 7.01 36.31
CA GLU A 178 1.70 6.46 37.45
C GLU A 178 1.07 5.11 37.16
N LEU A 179 0.53 4.94 35.93
CA LEU A 179 -0.08 3.70 35.45
C LEU A 179 0.91 2.55 35.38
N ILE A 180 2.12 2.84 34.93
CA ILE A 180 3.16 1.82 34.79
C ILE A 180 3.78 1.51 36.12
N GLY A 181 4.01 2.51 36.97
CA GLY A 181 4.43 2.31 38.36
C GLY A 181 3.43 1.44 39.11
N GLU A 182 2.14 1.72 39.01
CA GLU A 182 1.08 0.91 39.62
C GLU A 182 0.98 -0.50 39.00
N TYR A 183 1.15 -0.62 37.69
CA TYR A 183 1.17 -1.90 37.01
C TYR A 183 2.36 -2.77 37.41
N LEU A 184 3.56 -2.18 37.46
CA LEU A 184 4.78 -2.86 37.89
C LEU A 184 4.70 -3.28 39.37
N ASN A 185 4.08 -2.46 40.21
CA ASN A 185 3.83 -2.76 41.63
C ASN A 185 2.75 -3.86 41.86
N ASN A 186 1.86 -4.08 40.90
CA ASN A 186 0.80 -5.08 40.98
C ASN A 186 1.10 -6.36 40.17
N LEU A 187 2.31 -6.53 39.66
CA LEU A 187 2.70 -7.81 39.03
C LEU A 187 2.73 -8.92 40.07
N PRO A 188 2.18 -10.11 39.75
CA PRO A 188 2.07 -11.22 40.71
C PRO A 188 3.40 -11.85 41.11
N ASP A 189 4.49 -11.48 40.41
CA ASP A 189 5.81 -12.02 40.66
C ASP A 189 6.65 -11.06 41.51
N LYS A 190 6.85 -11.42 42.80
CA LYS A 190 7.64 -10.62 43.72
C LYS A 190 9.10 -10.39 43.24
N ASP A 191 9.66 -11.36 42.53
CA ASP A 191 11.00 -11.27 41.95
C ASP A 191 11.09 -10.19 40.88
N PHE A 192 9.99 -9.96 40.15
CA PHE A 192 9.90 -8.90 39.15
C PHE A 192 9.66 -7.52 39.81
N GLN A 193 8.90 -7.47 40.91
CA GLN A 193 8.66 -6.24 41.69
C GLN A 193 9.94 -5.70 42.34
N GLU A 194 10.78 -6.55 42.95
CA GLU A 194 12.04 -6.13 43.58
C GLU A 194 13.08 -5.60 42.58
N LYS A 195 13.05 -6.11 41.34
CA LYS A 195 13.99 -5.71 40.26
C LYS A 195 13.60 -4.42 39.54
N PHE A 196 12.37 -3.98 39.66
CA PHE A 196 11.83 -2.76 39.03
C PHE A 196 11.56 -1.60 40.00
N THR A 197 12.04 -1.67 41.25
CA THR A 197 11.95 -0.55 42.20
C THR A 197 12.89 0.57 41.72
N ILE A 198 12.33 1.63 41.17
CA ILE A 198 13.03 2.73 40.54
C ILE A 198 13.40 3.77 41.60
N ASN A 199 14.68 4.02 41.78
CA ASN A 199 15.18 5.25 42.45
C ASN A 199 15.26 6.37 41.41
N ILE A 200 14.38 7.38 41.53
CA ILE A 200 14.16 8.43 40.53
C ILE A 200 15.25 9.53 40.54
N ASP A 201 16.24 9.50 41.42
CA ASP A 201 17.12 10.62 41.75
C ASP A 201 18.57 10.57 41.22
N SER A 202 18.91 9.89 40.12
CA SER A 202 20.28 9.98 39.60
C SER A 202 20.37 10.56 38.16
N ASP A 203 21.28 11.53 38.07
CA ASP A 203 21.60 12.36 36.88
C ASP A 203 21.79 11.61 35.55
N ILE A 204 21.16 12.16 34.52
CA ILE A 204 20.93 11.51 33.22
C ILE A 204 22.05 11.76 32.17
N ASN A 205 23.00 12.63 32.47
CA ASN A 205 23.90 13.18 31.43
C ASN A 205 25.24 12.43 31.20
N GLU A 206 25.48 11.27 31.80
CA GLU A 206 26.78 10.58 31.72
C GLU A 206 26.82 9.24 30.97
N TYR A 207 25.75 8.80 30.28
CA TYR A 207 25.62 7.40 29.85
C TYR A 207 25.96 7.09 28.38
N HIS A 208 26.49 8.04 27.63
CA HIS A 208 26.79 7.74 26.21
C HIS A 208 28.14 7.03 25.95
N ASP A 209 29.05 6.93 26.91
CA ASP A 209 30.42 6.46 26.66
C ASP A 209 31.03 5.45 27.68
N LYS A 210 30.23 4.78 28.52
CA LYS A 210 30.77 3.74 29.40
C LYS A 210 30.41 2.35 28.87
N GLU A 211 31.45 1.54 28.56
CA GLU A 211 31.33 0.09 28.50
C GLU A 211 30.74 -0.40 29.82
N CYS A 212 29.43 -0.63 29.86
CA CYS A 212 28.75 -1.18 31.01
C CYS A 212 29.24 -2.60 31.27
N MET A 213 29.83 -2.83 32.42
CA MET A 213 30.13 -4.17 32.93
C MET A 213 28.79 -4.93 33.05
N ILE A 214 28.62 -5.92 32.20
CA ILE A 214 27.39 -6.72 32.13
C ILE A 214 27.31 -7.58 33.39
N SER A 215 26.36 -7.30 34.25
CA SER A 215 25.95 -8.23 35.32
C SER A 215 25.27 -9.46 34.71
N GLU A 216 25.26 -10.59 35.44
CA GLU A 216 24.77 -11.90 34.98
C GLU A 216 23.47 -11.82 34.18
N ALA A 217 23.38 -12.61 33.10
CA ALA A 217 22.17 -12.74 32.30
C ALA A 217 21.02 -13.26 33.15
N LYS A 218 19.89 -12.59 33.12
CA LYS A 218 18.64 -13.00 33.78
C LYS A 218 17.66 -13.50 32.75
N THR A 219 16.71 -14.33 33.16
CA THR A 219 15.70 -14.87 32.26
C THR A 219 14.30 -14.55 32.78
N PHE A 220 13.36 -14.21 31.89
CA PHE A 220 11.95 -14.20 32.19
C PHE A 220 11.20 -15.16 31.27
N GLU A 221 10.17 -15.79 31.77
CA GLU A 221 9.34 -16.74 31.03
C GLU A 221 8.33 -15.99 30.16
N LEU A 222 8.23 -16.42 28.89
CA LEU A 222 7.24 -15.90 27.96
C LEU A 222 5.87 -16.50 28.26
N ASP A 223 5.14 -15.85 29.14
CA ASP A 223 3.68 -15.95 29.35
C ASP A 223 3.08 -17.35 29.15
N GLY A 224 3.59 -18.35 29.91
CA GLY A 224 3.08 -19.72 29.95
C GLY A 224 3.45 -20.63 28.77
N THR A 225 4.46 -20.27 27.98
CA THR A 225 4.96 -21.14 26.90
C THR A 225 6.10 -22.05 27.34
N GLY A 226 6.67 -21.82 28.52
CA GLY A 226 7.93 -22.46 28.95
C GLY A 226 9.18 -21.87 28.29
N ASP A 227 9.01 -20.98 27.31
CA ASP A 227 10.13 -20.27 26.65
C ASP A 227 10.66 -19.15 27.55
N LYS A 228 11.97 -19.09 27.69
CA LYS A 228 12.66 -18.05 28.46
C LYS A 228 13.41 -17.11 27.53
N ILE A 229 13.36 -15.81 27.86
CA ILE A 229 14.12 -14.77 27.21
C ILE A 229 15.23 -14.31 28.14
N GLU A 230 16.46 -14.26 27.63
CA GLU A 230 17.58 -13.67 28.32
C GLU A 230 17.52 -12.15 28.21
N TYR A 231 17.67 -11.48 29.35
CA TYR A 231 17.80 -10.05 29.42
C TYR A 231 18.96 -9.70 30.35
N TYR A 232 19.51 -8.53 30.11
CA TYR A 232 20.60 -7.99 30.91
C TYR A 232 20.10 -6.73 31.60
N GLN A 233 20.39 -6.57 32.86
CA GLN A 233 19.94 -5.43 33.64
C GLN A 233 21.12 -4.67 34.23
N ASP A 234 21.13 -3.35 34.06
CA ASP A 234 22.03 -2.44 34.73
C ASP A 234 21.21 -1.27 35.29
N GLY A 235 21.10 -1.22 36.63
CA GLY A 235 20.28 -0.21 37.31
C GLY A 235 18.83 -0.20 36.81
N THR A 236 18.42 0.92 36.19
CA THR A 236 17.08 1.15 35.63
C THR A 236 16.94 0.73 34.17
N CYS A 237 17.95 0.11 33.60
CA CYS A 237 18.02 -0.21 32.18
C CYS A 237 17.95 -1.71 31.93
N ILE A 238 17.17 -2.11 30.93
CA ILE A 238 17.05 -3.49 30.48
C ILE A 238 17.50 -3.57 29.02
N TRP A 239 18.24 -4.63 28.71
CA TRP A 239 18.75 -4.91 27.39
C TRP A 239 18.25 -6.26 26.91
N ILE A 240 17.70 -6.30 25.69
CA ILE A 240 17.26 -7.55 25.05
C ILE A 240 17.91 -7.64 23.68
N GLU A 241 18.46 -8.81 23.34
CA GLU A 241 19.09 -9.03 22.03
C GLU A 241 18.05 -9.05 20.91
N ASN A 242 18.47 -8.64 19.71
CA ASN A 242 17.60 -8.56 18.53
C ASN A 242 16.91 -9.89 18.21
N LYS A 243 17.63 -11.01 18.29
CA LYS A 243 17.05 -12.35 18.06
C LYS A 243 15.96 -12.71 19.06
N ASP A 244 16.09 -12.29 20.32
CA ASP A 244 15.13 -12.56 21.37
C ASP A 244 13.87 -11.68 21.25
N LEU A 245 14.06 -10.42 20.86
CA LEU A 245 12.94 -9.54 20.48
C LEU A 245 12.14 -10.12 19.31
N TYR A 246 12.83 -10.68 18.30
CA TYR A 246 12.16 -11.36 17.21
C TYR A 246 11.45 -12.64 17.66
N LYS A 247 12.06 -13.41 18.57
CA LYS A 247 11.42 -14.56 19.20
C LYS A 247 10.13 -14.16 19.92
N MET A 248 10.13 -13.05 20.67
CA MET A 248 8.92 -12.50 21.28
C MET A 248 7.83 -12.20 20.24
N PHE A 249 8.20 -11.61 19.12
CA PHE A 249 7.25 -11.34 18.03
C PHE A 249 6.66 -12.63 17.44
N MET A 250 7.46 -13.67 17.26
CA MET A 250 7.01 -14.97 16.75
C MET A 250 6.05 -15.67 17.73
N VAL A 251 6.33 -15.61 19.04
CA VAL A 251 5.41 -16.13 20.07
C VAL A 251 4.08 -15.34 20.06
N TYR A 252 4.13 -14.02 19.89
CA TYR A 252 2.90 -13.23 19.75
C TYR A 252 2.12 -13.63 18.50
N LYS A 253 2.79 -13.84 17.37
CA LYS A 253 2.19 -14.33 16.13
C LYS A 253 1.48 -15.66 16.33
N ASP A 254 2.14 -16.65 16.92
CA ASP A 254 1.60 -17.97 17.18
C ASP A 254 0.37 -17.94 18.10
N LYS A 255 0.44 -17.22 19.20
CA LYS A 255 -0.69 -17.05 20.13
C LYS A 255 -1.88 -16.37 19.47
N ARG A 256 -1.64 -15.37 18.60
CA ARG A 256 -2.71 -14.71 17.85
C ARG A 256 -3.36 -15.61 16.81
N LEU A 257 -2.60 -16.44 16.13
CA LEU A 257 -3.13 -17.44 15.19
C LEU A 257 -3.97 -18.48 15.93
N ASN A 258 -3.57 -18.88 17.14
CA ASN A 258 -4.28 -19.83 18.00
C ASN A 258 -5.38 -19.20 18.87
N LYS A 259 -5.74 -17.93 18.64
CA LYS A 259 -6.79 -17.17 19.35
C LYS A 259 -6.59 -17.05 20.87
N THR A 260 -5.37 -17.19 21.36
CA THR A 260 -5.03 -16.97 22.77
C THR A 260 -4.94 -15.50 23.11
N THR A 261 -5.40 -15.08 24.28
CA THR A 261 -5.39 -13.71 24.74
C THR A 261 -4.08 -13.36 25.45
N PHE A 262 -3.43 -12.33 24.98
CA PHE A 262 -2.27 -11.71 25.61
C PHE A 262 -2.76 -10.60 26.57
N LYS A 263 -2.23 -10.53 27.79
CA LYS A 263 -2.70 -9.59 28.81
C LYS A 263 -1.64 -8.62 29.32
N ASN A 264 -0.37 -8.86 29.02
CA ASN A 264 0.74 -8.06 29.55
C ASN A 264 0.99 -6.78 28.72
N PRO A 265 0.70 -5.57 29.24
CA PRO A 265 0.89 -4.32 28.51
C PRO A 265 2.36 -4.02 28.18
N LEU A 266 3.30 -4.38 29.07
CA LEU A 266 4.73 -4.16 28.87
C LEU A 266 5.22 -4.94 27.63
N TYR A 267 4.73 -6.17 27.46
CA TYR A 267 5.04 -6.99 26.29
C TYR A 267 4.60 -6.32 24.98
N PHE A 268 3.40 -5.74 24.94
CA PHE A 268 2.91 -5.00 23.79
C PHE A 268 3.75 -3.75 23.51
N TRP A 269 4.17 -3.05 24.56
CA TRP A 269 4.99 -1.86 24.42
C TRP A 269 6.37 -2.20 23.85
N ILE A 270 7.06 -3.23 24.37
CA ILE A 270 8.35 -3.70 23.89
C ILE A 270 8.24 -4.09 22.41
N LEU A 271 7.26 -4.93 22.06
CA LEU A 271 7.08 -5.37 20.68
C LEU A 271 6.71 -4.24 19.73
N ARG A 272 5.88 -3.28 20.16
CA ARG A 272 5.58 -2.10 19.37
C ARG A 272 6.86 -1.30 19.07
N ARG A 273 7.67 -1.01 20.10
CA ARG A 273 8.95 -0.32 19.93
C ARG A 273 9.90 -1.11 19.04
N TYR A 274 9.93 -2.41 19.19
CA TYR A 274 10.75 -3.28 18.35
C TYR A 274 10.34 -3.18 16.87
N ILE A 275 9.09 -3.43 16.55
CA ILE A 275 8.62 -3.53 15.15
C ILE A 275 8.62 -2.16 14.43
N TYR A 276 8.22 -1.11 15.11
CA TYR A 276 8.00 0.19 14.47
C TYR A 276 9.20 1.13 14.53
N ASP A 277 10.04 1.01 15.55
CA ASP A 277 11.14 1.96 15.78
C ASP A 277 12.51 1.29 15.62
N PHE A 278 12.81 0.23 16.38
CA PHE A 278 14.14 -0.38 16.45
C PHE A 278 14.50 -1.20 15.20
N LEU A 279 13.69 -2.18 14.84
CA LEU A 279 13.96 -3.10 13.71
C LEU A 279 14.19 -2.37 12.37
N PRO A 280 13.40 -1.34 11.99
CA PRO A 280 13.65 -0.59 10.76
C PRO A 280 15.02 0.12 10.73
N ILE A 281 15.52 0.60 11.86
CA ILE A 281 16.84 1.26 11.99
C ILE A 281 17.94 0.22 11.83
N VAL A 282 17.91 -0.84 12.63
CA VAL A 282 18.91 -1.93 12.63
C VAL A 282 19.06 -2.53 11.23
N VAL A 283 17.93 -2.85 10.60
CA VAL A 283 17.93 -3.41 9.24
C VAL A 283 18.50 -2.43 8.23
N HIS A 284 18.25 -1.13 8.39
CA HIS A 284 18.82 -0.12 7.52
C HIS A 284 20.33 -0.05 7.65
N GLU A 285 20.85 0.06 8.88
CA GLU A 285 22.28 0.11 9.16
C GLU A 285 23.00 -1.13 8.66
N PHE A 286 22.47 -2.31 8.95
CA PHE A 286 23.03 -3.57 8.45
C PHE A 286 23.16 -3.59 6.91
N TRP A 287 22.07 -3.25 6.19
CA TRP A 287 22.11 -3.25 4.73
C TRP A 287 22.96 -2.12 4.15
N ASP A 288 23.12 -1.00 4.86
CA ASP A 288 24.02 0.07 4.43
C ASP A 288 25.50 -0.36 4.51
N GLU A 289 25.88 -1.17 5.51
CA GLU A 289 27.21 -1.80 5.54
C GLU A 289 27.40 -2.80 4.39
N ILE A 290 26.40 -3.62 4.10
CA ILE A 290 26.47 -4.61 3.01
C ILE A 290 26.52 -3.94 1.63
N LYS A 291 25.96 -2.75 1.44
CA LYS A 291 26.04 -1.97 0.18
C LYS A 291 27.46 -1.67 -0.28
N LYS A 292 28.45 -1.69 0.59
CA LYS A 292 29.86 -1.48 0.20
C LYS A 292 30.36 -2.54 -0.78
N TYR A 293 29.84 -3.76 -0.72
CA TYR A 293 30.18 -4.85 -1.64
C TYR A 293 29.48 -4.73 -3.00
N SER A 294 28.19 -4.38 -2.98
CA SER A 294 27.39 -4.09 -4.19
C SER A 294 26.18 -3.21 -3.84
N LYS A 295 25.95 -2.15 -4.63
CA LYS A 295 24.83 -1.22 -4.41
C LYS A 295 23.46 -1.85 -4.61
N SER A 296 23.36 -2.85 -5.50
CA SER A 296 22.10 -3.57 -5.77
C SER A 296 21.82 -4.70 -4.77
N LEU A 297 22.86 -5.18 -4.06
CA LEU A 297 22.77 -6.38 -3.23
C LEU A 297 21.65 -6.36 -2.18
N PRO A 298 21.43 -5.26 -1.42
CA PRO A 298 20.33 -5.22 -0.47
C PRO A 298 18.96 -5.38 -1.12
N ILE A 299 18.74 -4.82 -2.32
CA ILE A 299 17.48 -4.91 -3.05
C ILE A 299 17.25 -6.34 -3.52
N LEU A 300 18.24 -6.91 -4.20
CA LEU A 300 18.19 -8.26 -4.76
C LEU A 300 18.09 -9.34 -3.67
N ALA A 301 18.81 -9.16 -2.55
CA ALA A 301 18.68 -10.04 -1.38
C ALA A 301 17.24 -9.99 -0.80
N MET A 302 16.63 -8.80 -0.67
CA MET A 302 15.25 -8.67 -0.22
C MET A 302 14.27 -9.33 -1.16
N GLN A 303 14.47 -9.21 -2.47
CA GLN A 303 13.64 -9.87 -3.47
C GLN A 303 13.72 -11.38 -3.31
N MET A 304 14.92 -11.94 -3.16
CA MET A 304 15.15 -13.38 -3.01
C MET A 304 14.60 -13.92 -1.68
N LEU A 305 14.86 -13.24 -0.55
CA LEU A 305 14.29 -13.62 0.75
C LEU A 305 12.75 -13.62 0.70
N GLY A 306 12.16 -12.58 0.11
CA GLY A 306 10.71 -12.50 -0.04
C GLY A 306 10.12 -13.62 -0.90
N ILE A 307 10.80 -14.04 -1.96
CA ILE A 307 10.40 -15.18 -2.78
C ILE A 307 10.48 -16.47 -1.98
N ASN A 308 11.60 -16.71 -1.27
CA ASN A 308 11.79 -17.89 -0.44
C ASN A 308 10.70 -18.03 0.64
N LEU A 309 10.37 -16.91 1.32
CA LEU A 309 9.29 -16.89 2.33
C LEU A 309 7.93 -17.25 1.72
N ARG A 310 7.64 -16.82 0.49
CA ARG A 310 6.40 -17.20 -0.20
C ARG A 310 6.40 -18.64 -0.71
N ILE A 311 7.57 -19.25 -0.93
CA ILE A 311 7.69 -20.67 -1.31
C ILE A 311 7.51 -21.57 -0.10
N CYS A 312 8.26 -21.36 0.98
CA CYS A 312 8.37 -22.33 2.07
C CYS A 312 8.35 -21.73 3.49
N LYS A 313 7.99 -20.45 3.64
CA LYS A 313 7.98 -19.71 4.92
C LYS A 313 9.34 -19.64 5.61
N LYS A 314 10.42 -19.99 4.92
CA LYS A 314 11.80 -19.95 5.41
C LYS A 314 12.61 -18.93 4.60
N PRO A 315 13.59 -18.23 5.22
CA PRO A 315 14.37 -17.22 4.51
C PRO A 315 15.34 -17.86 3.49
N TYR A 316 15.76 -19.10 3.69
CA TYR A 316 16.67 -19.82 2.80
C TYR A 316 16.06 -21.12 2.31
N LEU A 317 16.36 -21.49 1.06
CA LEU A 317 16.01 -22.77 0.46
C LEU A 317 17.17 -23.72 0.69
N ILE A 318 17.20 -24.43 1.82
CA ILE A 318 18.26 -25.38 2.21
C ILE A 318 17.59 -26.74 2.50
N GLY A 319 18.20 -27.83 1.98
CA GLY A 319 17.67 -29.20 2.13
C GLY A 319 16.44 -29.47 1.28
N ASP A 320 15.60 -30.41 1.68
CA ASP A 320 14.35 -30.71 1.01
C ASP A 320 13.37 -29.57 1.17
N VAL A 321 13.17 -28.84 0.08
CA VAL A 321 12.25 -27.69 0.03
C VAL A 321 10.92 -28.14 -0.52
N HIS A 322 9.87 -28.04 0.30
CA HIS A 322 8.49 -28.27 -0.11
C HIS A 322 7.77 -26.92 -0.28
N PHE A 323 6.92 -26.85 -1.29
CA PHE A 323 6.04 -25.68 -1.46
C PHE A 323 4.96 -25.67 -0.38
N GLU A 324 4.88 -24.59 0.37
CA GLU A 324 3.88 -24.35 1.39
C GLU A 324 2.67 -23.63 0.78
N GLU A 325 1.50 -24.28 0.76
CA GLU A 325 0.29 -23.75 0.12
C GLU A 325 -0.09 -22.34 0.61
N ASN A 326 0.10 -22.04 1.89
CA ASN A 326 -0.17 -20.73 2.48
C ASN A 326 1.07 -19.81 2.54
N GLY A 327 2.18 -20.19 1.90
CA GLY A 327 3.41 -19.39 1.89
C GLY A 327 3.20 -18.02 1.23
N TYR A 328 2.36 -17.94 0.20
CA TYR A 328 2.10 -16.71 -0.55
C TYR A 328 1.53 -15.55 0.29
N VAL A 329 0.91 -15.83 1.42
CA VAL A 329 0.39 -14.81 2.37
C VAL A 329 1.26 -14.60 3.60
N TYR A 330 2.39 -15.30 3.73
CA TYR A 330 3.23 -15.27 4.94
C TYR A 330 3.65 -13.84 5.33
N ILE A 331 4.11 -13.05 4.36
CA ILE A 331 4.52 -11.65 4.59
C ILE A 331 3.30 -10.79 4.96
N ALA A 332 2.15 -11.02 4.31
CA ALA A 332 0.91 -10.31 4.64
C ALA A 332 0.39 -10.66 6.05
N GLU A 333 0.62 -11.88 6.51
CA GLU A 333 0.33 -12.28 7.90
C GLU A 333 1.22 -11.54 8.89
N ASP A 334 2.52 -11.42 8.64
CA ASP A 334 3.43 -10.65 9.50
C ASP A 334 3.01 -9.17 9.57
N ILE A 335 2.64 -8.57 8.44
CA ILE A 335 2.09 -7.21 8.38
C ILE A 335 0.80 -7.12 9.20
N ASN A 336 -0.12 -8.07 9.04
CA ASN A 336 -1.38 -8.14 9.76
C ASN A 336 -1.16 -8.26 11.28
N ILE A 337 -0.19 -9.07 11.70
CA ILE A 337 0.18 -9.22 13.12
C ILE A 337 0.75 -7.91 13.68
N ALA A 338 1.60 -7.21 12.92
CA ALA A 338 2.12 -5.90 13.31
C ALA A 338 0.98 -4.87 13.49
N ILE A 339 0.01 -4.81 12.55
CA ILE A 339 -1.17 -3.93 12.69
C ILE A 339 -1.98 -4.29 13.95
N LYS A 340 -2.25 -5.57 14.18
CA LYS A 340 -2.99 -6.04 15.36
C LYS A 340 -2.25 -5.74 16.67
N LEU A 341 -0.93 -5.83 16.65
CA LEU A 341 -0.09 -5.47 17.79
C LEU A 341 -0.30 -4.01 18.18
N LEU A 342 -0.25 -3.09 17.22
CA LEU A 342 -0.48 -1.67 17.46
C LEU A 342 -1.91 -1.40 17.94
N SER A 343 -2.92 -1.98 17.29
CA SER A 343 -4.32 -1.83 17.69
C SER A 343 -4.58 -2.38 19.10
N SER A 344 -3.99 -3.53 19.44
CA SER A 344 -4.11 -4.11 20.78
C SER A 344 -3.42 -3.26 21.84
N TYR A 345 -2.23 -2.74 21.53
CA TYR A 345 -1.52 -1.79 22.38
C TYR A 345 -2.40 -0.57 22.67
N ASN A 346 -2.90 0.10 21.64
CA ASN A 346 -3.73 1.29 21.80
C ASN A 346 -5.00 0.99 22.63
N THR A 347 -5.66 -0.14 22.41
CA THR A 347 -6.87 -0.54 23.16
C THR A 347 -6.56 -0.80 24.65
N ILE A 348 -5.50 -1.56 24.94
CA ILE A 348 -5.15 -1.93 26.32
C ILE A 348 -4.74 -0.69 27.12
N TRP A 349 -3.92 0.18 26.55
CA TRP A 349 -3.48 1.42 27.18
C TRP A 349 -4.64 2.39 27.41
N CYS A 350 -5.47 2.64 26.39
CA CYS A 350 -6.62 3.52 26.53
C CYS A 350 -7.59 3.05 27.61
N ASN A 351 -7.90 1.73 27.68
CA ASN A 351 -8.81 1.21 28.71
C ASN A 351 -8.24 1.37 30.12
N LYS A 352 -6.93 1.19 30.30
CA LYS A 352 -6.27 1.40 31.58
C LYS A 352 -6.23 2.86 31.97
N LEU A 353 -5.91 3.76 31.07
CA LEU A 353 -5.91 5.21 31.28
C LEU A 353 -7.31 5.71 31.66
N ILE A 354 -8.36 5.26 30.96
CA ILE A 354 -9.75 5.61 31.31
C ILE A 354 -10.10 5.11 32.72
N SER A 355 -9.73 3.90 33.09
CA SER A 355 -9.99 3.35 34.43
C SER A 355 -9.24 4.10 35.53
N PHE A 356 -8.05 4.59 35.23
CA PHE A 356 -7.22 5.36 36.15
C PHE A 356 -7.73 6.80 36.31
N GLN A 357 -8.07 7.46 35.21
CA GLN A 357 -8.68 8.80 35.23
C GLN A 357 -10.03 8.80 35.94
N ALA A 358 -10.85 7.75 35.76
CA ALA A 358 -12.11 7.60 36.50
C ALA A 358 -11.93 7.56 38.02
N LYS A 359 -10.79 7.05 38.51
CA LYS A 359 -10.43 7.07 39.92
C LYS A 359 -9.88 8.45 40.42
N LYS A 360 -9.44 9.32 39.49
CA LYS A 360 -8.75 10.59 39.76
C LYS A 360 -9.58 11.83 39.42
N ILE A 361 -10.88 11.71 39.08
CA ILE A 361 -11.78 12.79 38.62
C ILE A 361 -12.10 13.83 39.75
N GLU A 362 -11.28 13.95 40.75
CA GLU A 362 -11.29 15.14 41.65
C GLU A 362 -10.25 16.22 41.25
N SER A 363 -9.45 16.06 40.21
CA SER A 363 -8.46 17.06 39.80
C SER A 363 -8.52 17.36 38.28
N ASN A 364 -8.84 18.63 38.01
CA ASN A 364 -8.94 19.29 36.72
C ASN A 364 -7.70 19.12 35.82
N ASP A 365 -7.70 18.24 34.84
CA ASP A 365 -6.93 18.43 33.60
C ASP A 365 -7.47 17.54 32.44
N SER A 366 -8.42 18.09 31.70
CA SER A 366 -9.11 17.44 30.57
C SER A 366 -8.36 17.59 29.24
N LYS A 367 -7.03 17.81 29.21
CA LYS A 367 -6.29 18.10 27.98
C LYS A 367 -5.58 16.93 27.33
N ASN A 368 -5.48 15.77 27.95
CA ASN A 368 -4.84 14.60 27.34
C ASN A 368 -5.87 13.64 26.76
N LYS A 369 -6.35 13.93 25.55
CA LYS A 369 -6.99 12.91 24.67
C LYS A 369 -5.90 11.91 24.29
N HIS A 370 -5.78 10.81 25.02
CA HIS A 370 -4.89 9.72 24.65
C HIS A 370 -5.30 9.16 23.28
N ASN A 371 -4.33 9.14 22.36
CA ASN A 371 -4.54 8.78 20.96
C ASN A 371 -4.87 7.29 20.82
N LYS A 372 -6.15 6.95 20.64
CA LYS A 372 -6.63 5.59 20.31
C LYS A 372 -6.31 5.19 18.87
N HIS A 373 -5.72 6.07 18.07
CA HIS A 373 -5.63 5.91 16.61
C HIS A 373 -4.64 4.82 16.18
N THR A 374 -5.11 3.90 15.35
CA THR A 374 -4.30 2.91 14.67
C THR A 374 -4.13 3.31 13.21
N LEU A 375 -3.28 4.32 12.97
CA LEU A 375 -2.94 4.81 11.65
C LEU A 375 -1.65 4.15 11.18
N VAL A 376 -1.71 3.33 10.14
CA VAL A 376 -0.58 2.53 9.67
C VAL A 376 -0.29 2.79 8.20
N VAL A 377 0.98 2.99 7.86
CA VAL A 377 1.48 3.00 6.48
C VAL A 377 2.43 1.83 6.25
N ILE A 378 2.17 1.01 5.23
CA ILE A 378 2.95 -0.18 4.86
C ILE A 378 3.86 0.16 3.69
N ASP A 379 5.17 0.11 3.88
CA ASP A 379 6.20 0.41 2.89
C ASP A 379 7.01 -0.86 2.56
N SER A 380 6.79 -1.55 1.48
CA SER A 380 5.88 -1.44 0.35
C SER A 380 5.29 -2.80 0.00
N ILE A 381 4.08 -2.82 -0.54
CA ILE A 381 3.43 -4.05 -1.04
C ILE A 381 3.96 -4.35 -2.45
N LYS A 382 4.42 -5.58 -2.70
CA LYS A 382 5.02 -6.01 -3.97
C LYS A 382 4.32 -7.18 -4.64
N ASN A 383 3.38 -7.83 -3.95
CA ASN A 383 2.57 -8.92 -4.49
C ASN A 383 1.07 -8.59 -4.35
N PRO A 384 0.24 -8.75 -5.38
CA PRO A 384 -1.18 -8.38 -5.35
C PRO A 384 -1.99 -9.21 -4.35
N PHE A 385 -1.59 -10.45 -4.06
CA PHE A 385 -2.28 -11.30 -3.09
C PHE A 385 -2.05 -10.82 -1.64
N GLU A 386 -0.92 -10.19 -1.35
CA GLU A 386 -0.69 -9.53 -0.06
C GLU A 386 -1.65 -8.36 0.14
N SER A 387 -1.86 -7.54 -0.90
CA SER A 387 -2.85 -6.47 -0.85
C SER A 387 -4.27 -7.00 -0.72
N LEU A 388 -4.62 -8.04 -1.49
CA LEU A 388 -5.93 -8.68 -1.42
C LEU A 388 -6.22 -9.24 -0.02
N PHE A 389 -5.22 -9.89 0.59
CA PHE A 389 -5.31 -10.40 1.97
C PHE A 389 -5.65 -9.28 2.98
N LEU A 390 -5.05 -8.11 2.84
CA LEU A 390 -5.32 -6.96 3.70
C LEU A 390 -6.67 -6.30 3.38
N LYS A 391 -7.03 -6.16 2.10
CA LYS A 391 -8.34 -5.63 1.66
C LYS A 391 -9.53 -6.43 2.20
N GLN A 392 -9.37 -7.75 2.32
CA GLN A 392 -10.41 -8.63 2.86
C GLN A 392 -10.57 -8.54 4.39
N ARG A 393 -9.57 -8.02 5.11
CA ARG A 393 -9.55 -7.95 6.58
C ARG A 393 -9.87 -6.58 7.14
N TYR A 394 -9.54 -5.53 6.38
CA TYR A 394 -9.66 -4.15 6.83
C TYR A 394 -10.55 -3.35 5.89
N SER A 395 -11.66 -2.85 6.41
CA SER A 395 -12.58 -1.99 5.65
C SER A 395 -11.89 -0.69 5.22
N ASN A 396 -11.12 -0.06 6.12
CA ASN A 396 -10.36 1.17 5.91
C ASN A 396 -8.92 0.91 5.45
N TYR A 397 -8.71 -0.07 4.57
CA TYR A 397 -7.45 -0.30 3.88
C TYR A 397 -7.50 0.29 2.48
N TYR A 398 -6.51 1.11 2.15
CA TYR A 398 -6.33 1.72 0.83
C TYR A 398 -4.97 1.38 0.28
N LEU A 399 -4.91 0.86 -0.95
CA LEU A 399 -3.67 0.64 -1.68
C LEU A 399 -3.35 1.87 -2.54
N LEU A 400 -2.28 2.60 -2.19
CA LEU A 400 -1.79 3.73 -2.96
C LEU A 400 -0.74 3.28 -3.98
N GLY A 401 -1.05 3.45 -5.25
CA GLY A 401 -0.12 3.26 -6.37
C GLY A 401 0.76 4.50 -6.55
N ILE A 402 2.06 4.36 -6.27
CA ILE A 402 3.04 5.43 -6.47
C ILE A 402 3.70 5.25 -7.82
N TYR A 403 3.45 6.18 -8.70
CA TYR A 403 3.96 6.14 -10.06
C TYR A 403 5.04 7.21 -10.30
N THR A 404 5.99 6.86 -11.14
CA THR A 404 7.03 7.76 -11.64
C THR A 404 7.37 7.32 -13.04
N GLU A 405 7.59 8.25 -13.95
CA GLU A 405 8.03 7.96 -15.30
C GLU A 405 9.31 7.11 -15.28
N ASP A 406 9.38 6.11 -16.16
CA ASP A 406 10.41 5.08 -16.11
C ASP A 406 11.83 5.67 -16.30
N ASP A 407 11.99 6.67 -17.17
CA ASP A 407 13.27 7.35 -17.39
C ASP A 407 13.70 8.15 -16.15
N GLU A 408 12.79 8.85 -15.51
CA GLU A 408 13.08 9.56 -14.25
C GLU A 408 13.39 8.60 -13.11
N ARG A 409 12.66 7.49 -13.01
CA ARG A 409 12.89 6.43 -12.03
C ARG A 409 14.29 5.81 -12.19
N LYS A 410 14.69 5.49 -13.42
CA LYS A 410 16.01 4.95 -13.74
C LYS A 410 17.12 5.93 -13.37
N LYS A 411 16.97 7.22 -13.72
CA LYS A 411 17.91 8.27 -13.30
C LYS A 411 18.06 8.33 -11.77
N ARG A 412 16.96 8.22 -11.01
CA ARG A 412 17.02 8.17 -9.54
C ARG A 412 17.80 6.99 -9.01
N LEU A 413 17.70 5.84 -9.67
CA LEU A 413 18.46 4.63 -9.29
C LEU A 413 19.94 4.77 -9.66
N GLU A 414 20.25 5.33 -10.84
CA GLU A 414 21.61 5.65 -11.27
C GLU A 414 22.29 6.64 -10.30
N HIS A 415 21.59 7.69 -9.85
CA HIS A 415 22.06 8.63 -8.82
C HIS A 415 22.33 7.96 -7.46
N LYS A 416 21.70 6.83 -7.17
CA LYS A 416 21.99 6.01 -5.99
C LYS A 416 23.18 5.05 -6.21
N GLY A 417 23.83 5.12 -7.38
CA GLY A 417 25.02 4.35 -7.74
C GLY A 417 24.73 2.97 -8.32
N LEU A 418 23.52 2.70 -8.82
CA LEU A 418 23.23 1.48 -9.58
C LEU A 418 23.57 1.70 -11.05
N ASN A 419 24.17 0.69 -11.70
CA ASN A 419 24.36 0.71 -13.15
C ASN A 419 23.10 0.20 -13.89
N ARG A 420 23.07 0.32 -15.23
CA ARG A 420 21.92 -0.06 -16.06
C ARG A 420 21.56 -1.54 -15.97
N ASP A 421 22.56 -2.42 -15.87
CA ASP A 421 22.36 -3.86 -15.80
C ASP A 421 21.73 -4.25 -14.47
N GLN A 422 22.18 -3.66 -13.37
CA GLN A 422 21.58 -3.84 -12.05
C GLN A 422 20.13 -3.35 -12.00
N VAL A 423 19.83 -2.23 -12.64
CA VAL A 423 18.45 -1.73 -12.76
C VAL A 423 17.59 -2.68 -13.58
N LYS A 424 18.12 -3.19 -14.69
CA LYS A 424 17.45 -4.18 -15.54
C LYS A 424 17.16 -5.48 -14.78
N GLU A 425 18.13 -5.98 -14.00
CA GLU A 425 17.96 -7.18 -13.19
C GLU A 425 16.84 -7.01 -12.12
N ILE A 426 16.84 -5.89 -11.42
CA ILE A 426 15.79 -5.55 -10.45
C ILE A 426 14.41 -5.51 -11.13
N ASP A 427 14.29 -4.82 -12.26
CA ASP A 427 13.04 -4.70 -13.01
C ASP A 427 12.54 -6.06 -13.55
N THR A 428 13.49 -6.95 -13.91
CA THR A 428 13.19 -8.30 -14.35
C THR A 428 12.47 -9.10 -13.27
N ILE A 429 12.96 -9.05 -12.04
CA ILE A 429 12.38 -9.77 -10.90
C ILE A 429 11.03 -9.15 -10.47
N GLU A 430 10.85 -7.83 -10.62
CA GLU A 430 9.60 -7.12 -10.27
C GLU A 430 8.48 -7.29 -11.31
N THR A 431 8.78 -7.83 -12.50
CA THR A 431 7.83 -7.92 -13.61
C THR A 431 7.50 -9.37 -13.97
N LEU A 432 6.37 -9.87 -13.52
CA LEU A 432 5.97 -11.27 -13.69
C LEU A 432 5.98 -11.74 -15.17
N SER A 433 5.49 -10.93 -16.11
CA SER A 433 5.45 -11.29 -17.53
C SER A 433 6.86 -11.49 -18.11
N TYR A 434 7.79 -10.63 -17.72
CA TYR A 434 9.18 -10.73 -18.14
C TYR A 434 9.86 -11.93 -17.49
N PHE A 435 9.60 -12.16 -16.20
CA PHE A 435 10.14 -13.30 -15.48
C PHE A 435 9.65 -14.65 -16.07
N LYS A 436 8.37 -14.77 -16.42
CA LYS A 436 7.82 -15.95 -17.12
C LYS A 436 8.53 -16.22 -18.45
N LYS A 437 8.86 -15.15 -19.18
CA LYS A 437 9.59 -15.27 -20.46
C LYS A 437 10.98 -15.86 -20.22
N ILE A 438 11.75 -15.33 -19.27
CA ILE A 438 13.09 -15.83 -18.98
C ILE A 438 13.09 -17.25 -18.40
N CYS A 439 12.06 -17.65 -17.62
CA CYS A 439 11.93 -19.04 -17.18
C CYS A 439 11.77 -20.00 -18.38
N LYS A 440 11.00 -19.62 -19.38
CA LYS A 440 10.84 -20.42 -20.61
C LYS A 440 12.14 -20.48 -21.41
N GLU A 441 12.80 -19.34 -21.63
CA GLU A 441 14.09 -19.25 -22.31
C GLU A 441 15.17 -20.07 -21.60
N TYR A 442 15.17 -20.11 -20.27
CA TYR A 442 16.12 -20.91 -19.48
C TYR A 442 15.93 -22.42 -19.69
N VAL A 443 14.66 -22.89 -19.76
CA VAL A 443 14.37 -24.30 -20.02
C VAL A 443 14.79 -24.69 -21.44
N ASP A 444 14.62 -23.79 -22.40
CA ASP A 444 14.93 -24.01 -23.81
C ASP A 444 16.43 -23.81 -24.14
N SER A 445 17.24 -23.24 -23.20
CA SER A 445 18.64 -22.89 -23.44
C SER A 445 19.60 -24.09 -23.21
N GLU A 446 20.44 -24.38 -24.21
CA GLU A 446 21.51 -25.37 -24.10
C GLU A 446 22.73 -24.82 -23.33
N LYS A 447 22.93 -23.48 -23.30
CA LYS A 447 24.07 -22.79 -22.68
C LYS A 447 23.64 -21.90 -21.50
N LYS A 448 23.60 -22.47 -20.31
CA LYS A 448 23.20 -21.79 -19.08
C LYS A 448 24.13 -20.64 -18.64
N SER A 449 25.41 -20.65 -19.04
CA SER A 449 26.38 -19.59 -18.73
C SER A 449 26.07 -18.28 -19.46
N GLU A 450 25.76 -18.33 -20.77
CA GLU A 450 25.38 -17.16 -21.56
C GLU A 450 24.03 -16.53 -21.07
N PHE A 451 23.18 -17.35 -20.49
CA PHE A 451 21.92 -16.90 -19.92
C PHE A 451 22.09 -15.94 -18.73
N SER A 452 23.08 -16.21 -17.88
CA SER A 452 23.40 -15.36 -16.72
C SER A 452 23.92 -13.98 -17.13
N GLU A 453 24.75 -13.90 -18.16
CA GLU A 453 25.28 -12.62 -18.68
C GLU A 453 24.14 -11.71 -19.21
N ASN A 454 23.14 -12.29 -19.84
CA ASN A 454 22.03 -11.56 -20.43
C ASN A 454 20.94 -11.09 -19.44
N ASN A 455 20.70 -11.87 -18.38
CA ASN A 455 19.55 -11.68 -17.48
C ASN A 455 19.92 -11.30 -16.03
N GLY A 456 21.21 -11.31 -15.68
CA GLY A 456 21.71 -11.06 -14.34
C GLY A 456 21.86 -12.34 -13.50
N TYR A 457 22.83 -12.32 -12.61
CA TYR A 457 23.24 -13.49 -11.82
C TYR A 457 22.13 -13.95 -10.84
N ILE A 458 21.54 -13.01 -10.11
CA ILE A 458 20.53 -13.32 -9.08
C ILE A 458 19.19 -13.71 -9.74
N ALA A 459 18.79 -13.03 -10.82
CA ALA A 459 17.61 -13.41 -11.59
C ALA A 459 17.74 -14.84 -12.13
N THR A 460 18.91 -15.22 -12.66
CA THR A 460 19.20 -16.59 -13.12
C THR A 460 19.11 -17.60 -11.98
N LYS A 461 19.66 -17.27 -10.81
CA LYS A 461 19.59 -18.14 -9.63
C LYS A 461 18.16 -18.40 -9.18
N ILE A 462 17.31 -17.36 -9.16
CA ILE A 462 15.87 -17.50 -8.85
C ILE A 462 15.18 -18.39 -9.90
N VAL A 463 15.46 -18.18 -11.19
CA VAL A 463 14.92 -18.99 -12.29
C VAL A 463 15.30 -20.46 -12.12
N THR A 464 16.59 -20.75 -11.85
CA THR A 464 17.08 -22.11 -11.62
C THR A 464 16.31 -22.80 -10.50
N GLN A 465 16.18 -22.15 -9.35
CA GLN A 465 15.44 -22.67 -8.21
C GLN A 465 13.97 -22.96 -8.53
N ILE A 466 13.30 -22.05 -9.23
CA ILE A 466 11.88 -22.21 -9.61
C ILE A 466 11.69 -23.40 -10.58
N VAL A 467 12.59 -23.55 -11.53
CA VAL A 467 12.54 -24.66 -12.51
C VAL A 467 12.81 -25.99 -11.84
N GLU A 468 13.84 -26.07 -10.99
CA GLU A 468 14.20 -27.27 -10.23
C GLU A 468 13.07 -27.72 -9.29
N LEU A 469 12.43 -26.79 -8.62
CA LEU A 469 11.27 -27.05 -7.74
C LEU A 469 9.95 -27.21 -8.49
N LYS A 470 9.94 -27.15 -9.83
CA LYS A 470 8.73 -27.27 -10.70
C LYS A 470 7.63 -26.26 -10.36
N LEU A 471 7.98 -25.05 -9.93
CA LEU A 471 7.06 -24.00 -9.45
C LEU A 471 6.54 -23.06 -10.57
N ASN A 472 6.74 -23.38 -11.85
CA ASN A 472 6.37 -22.52 -12.98
C ASN A 472 4.87 -22.13 -12.98
N ASN A 473 3.99 -23.00 -12.48
CA ASN A 473 2.56 -22.78 -12.45
C ASN A 473 2.09 -21.86 -11.31
N VAL A 474 2.91 -21.68 -10.27
CA VAL A 474 2.59 -20.86 -9.09
C VAL A 474 3.32 -19.51 -9.05
N LEU A 475 4.01 -19.12 -10.11
CA LEU A 475 4.76 -17.87 -10.22
C LEU A 475 3.98 -16.62 -9.76
N PRO A 476 2.70 -16.44 -10.09
CA PRO A 476 1.95 -15.25 -9.64
C PRO A 476 1.88 -15.11 -8.13
N PHE A 477 1.92 -16.21 -7.40
CA PHE A 477 1.80 -16.24 -5.93
C PHE A 477 3.14 -15.98 -5.23
N ILE A 478 4.25 -16.44 -5.81
CA ILE A 478 5.56 -16.41 -5.16
C ILE A 478 6.41 -15.22 -5.57
N LEU A 479 6.28 -14.74 -6.81
CA LEU A 479 7.08 -13.62 -7.31
C LEU A 479 6.51 -12.26 -6.92
N GLN A 480 7.36 -11.26 -7.02
CA GLN A 480 6.89 -9.88 -7.04
C GLN A 480 6.14 -9.62 -8.35
N ASN A 481 5.05 -8.89 -8.26
CA ASN A 481 4.27 -8.47 -9.43
C ASN A 481 3.74 -7.06 -9.19
N VAL A 482 4.64 -6.10 -9.29
CA VAL A 482 4.34 -4.70 -9.01
C VAL A 482 3.32 -4.12 -9.99
N SER A 483 3.34 -4.58 -11.25
CA SER A 483 2.34 -4.13 -12.24
C SER A 483 0.93 -4.50 -11.79
N SER A 484 0.69 -5.75 -11.40
CA SER A 484 -0.64 -6.16 -10.91
C SER A 484 -1.01 -5.52 -9.56
N CYS A 485 -0.02 -5.15 -8.70
CA CYS A 485 -0.29 -4.34 -7.53
C CYS A 485 -0.81 -2.96 -7.93
N LEU A 486 -0.16 -2.31 -8.90
CA LEU A 486 -0.58 -1.00 -9.42
C LEU A 486 -1.98 -1.09 -10.07
N ASP A 487 -2.25 -2.13 -10.87
CA ASP A 487 -3.57 -2.35 -11.49
C ASP A 487 -4.70 -2.52 -10.47
N SER A 488 -4.36 -3.03 -9.27
CA SER A 488 -5.29 -3.22 -8.14
C SER A 488 -5.28 -2.09 -7.14
N ALA A 489 -4.53 -1.00 -7.40
CA ALA A 489 -4.48 0.15 -6.50
C ALA A 489 -5.83 0.89 -6.46
N ASP A 490 -6.12 1.46 -5.31
CA ASP A 490 -7.35 2.18 -5.04
C ASP A 490 -7.18 3.68 -5.29
N ILE A 491 -5.97 4.20 -5.09
CA ILE A 491 -5.60 5.61 -5.22
C ILE A 491 -4.28 5.70 -5.97
N PHE A 492 -4.18 6.60 -6.94
CA PHE A 492 -2.98 6.80 -7.75
C PHE A 492 -2.34 8.16 -7.48
N ILE A 493 -1.05 8.16 -7.16
CA ILE A 493 -0.26 9.36 -6.91
C ILE A 493 0.95 9.38 -7.85
N ASN A 494 1.15 10.50 -8.56
CA ASN A 494 2.29 10.69 -9.42
C ASN A 494 3.42 11.41 -8.68
N ASN A 495 4.61 10.80 -8.64
CA ASN A 495 5.79 11.31 -7.97
C ASN A 495 6.83 11.82 -9.00
N ILE A 496 6.64 13.02 -9.50
CA ILE A 496 7.57 13.73 -10.38
C ILE A 496 8.61 14.50 -9.53
N LYS A 497 9.77 14.87 -10.07
CA LYS A 497 10.97 15.34 -9.31
C LYS A 497 11.07 16.87 -9.15
N ASP A 498 10.04 17.63 -9.11
CA ASP A 498 10.16 19.05 -8.81
C ASP A 498 9.70 19.41 -7.39
N ASN A 499 10.04 20.59 -6.90
CA ASN A 499 9.61 21.04 -5.58
C ASN A 499 8.08 21.24 -5.51
N ALA A 500 7.45 21.61 -6.61
CA ALA A 500 6.01 21.74 -6.72
C ALA A 500 5.33 20.37 -6.58
N SER A 501 5.93 19.30 -7.11
CA SER A 501 5.41 17.93 -6.99
C SER A 501 5.51 17.36 -5.59
N ARG A 502 6.51 17.75 -4.80
CA ARG A 502 6.55 17.34 -3.37
C ARG A 502 5.41 17.96 -2.59
N LEU A 503 5.06 19.20 -2.85
CA LEU A 503 3.87 19.85 -2.27
C LEU A 503 2.59 19.18 -2.76
N LYS A 504 2.53 18.81 -4.04
CA LYS A 504 1.41 18.06 -4.62
C LYS A 504 1.21 16.70 -3.95
N ILE A 505 2.26 15.92 -3.71
CA ILE A 505 2.16 14.64 -2.98
C ILE A 505 1.61 14.85 -1.56
N LYS A 506 2.09 15.86 -0.85
CA LYS A 506 1.57 16.18 0.50
C LYS A 506 0.10 16.57 0.45
N TYR A 507 -0.30 17.38 -0.53
CA TYR A 507 -1.69 17.75 -0.76
C TYR A 507 -2.58 16.51 -1.03
N GLU A 508 -2.16 15.63 -1.94
CA GLU A 508 -2.89 14.39 -2.25
C GLU A 508 -3.01 13.48 -1.01
N LEU A 509 -1.95 13.36 -0.21
CA LEU A 509 -2.00 12.58 1.03
C LEU A 509 -2.99 13.17 2.03
N ILE A 510 -2.97 14.49 2.23
CA ILE A 510 -3.92 15.16 3.11
C ILE A 510 -5.34 14.97 2.60
N LYS A 511 -5.57 15.15 1.30
CA LYS A 511 -6.87 14.93 0.66
C LYS A 511 -7.42 13.55 0.99
N TYR A 512 -6.67 12.49 0.68
CA TYR A 512 -7.19 11.13 0.85
C TYR A 512 -7.25 10.67 2.29
N VAL A 513 -6.34 11.11 3.15
CA VAL A 513 -6.40 10.83 4.59
C VAL A 513 -7.60 11.56 5.22
N SER A 514 -7.82 12.83 4.90
CA SER A 514 -8.99 13.58 5.39
C SER A 514 -10.30 12.97 4.92
N LEU A 515 -10.38 12.53 3.66
CA LEU A 515 -11.54 11.82 3.13
C LEU A 515 -11.74 10.43 3.77
N ALA A 516 -10.67 9.72 4.11
CA ALA A 516 -10.76 8.45 4.83
C ALA A 516 -11.27 8.63 6.26
N MET A 517 -10.95 9.75 6.91
CA MET A 517 -11.46 10.13 8.22
C MET A 517 -12.89 10.66 8.15
N HIS A 518 -13.19 11.46 7.14
CA HIS A 518 -14.49 12.10 6.94
C HIS A 518 -14.95 11.96 5.48
N PRO A 519 -15.61 10.84 5.13
CA PRO A 519 -16.13 10.63 3.79
C PRO A 519 -17.08 11.73 3.34
N GLY A 520 -16.90 12.20 2.09
CA GLY A 520 -17.74 13.27 1.53
C GLY A 520 -17.33 14.70 1.95
N LEU A 521 -16.20 14.87 2.66
CA LEU A 521 -15.69 16.19 3.08
C LEU A 521 -15.52 17.18 1.92
N ILE A 522 -15.11 16.70 0.76
CA ILE A 522 -15.03 17.42 -0.51
C ILE A 522 -15.55 16.55 -1.66
N LEU A 523 -15.84 17.18 -2.80
CA LEU A 523 -16.35 16.48 -3.99
C LEU A 523 -15.20 15.83 -4.78
N PRO A 524 -15.49 14.73 -5.55
CA PRO A 524 -14.50 14.17 -6.47
C PRO A 524 -14.22 15.12 -7.62
N THR A 525 -12.98 15.11 -8.09
CA THR A 525 -12.57 15.86 -9.29
C THR A 525 -13.26 15.31 -10.55
N HIS A 526 -13.33 16.12 -11.61
CA HIS A 526 -13.82 15.66 -12.91
C HIS A 526 -13.04 14.45 -13.43
N LEU A 527 -11.72 14.42 -13.20
CA LEU A 527 -10.86 13.31 -13.62
C LEU A 527 -11.22 12.02 -12.87
N GLU A 528 -11.41 12.09 -11.56
CA GLU A 528 -11.81 10.94 -10.74
C GLU A 528 -13.19 10.43 -11.15
N ARG A 529 -14.15 11.33 -11.38
CA ARG A 529 -15.49 10.97 -11.85
C ARG A 529 -15.45 10.24 -13.19
N CYS A 530 -14.77 10.80 -14.19
CA CYS A 530 -14.71 10.21 -15.53
C CYS A 530 -13.95 8.87 -15.53
N MET A 531 -12.85 8.78 -14.78
CA MET A 531 -12.11 7.52 -14.67
C MET A 531 -12.86 6.47 -13.86
N GLN A 532 -13.63 6.86 -12.83
CA GLN A 532 -14.52 5.95 -12.11
C GLN A 532 -15.59 5.34 -13.02
N ILE A 533 -16.17 6.12 -13.92
CA ILE A 533 -17.14 5.61 -14.91
C ILE A 533 -16.45 4.62 -15.86
N ALA A 534 -15.25 4.93 -16.35
CA ALA A 534 -14.46 3.99 -17.16
C ALA A 534 -14.14 2.70 -16.40
N TYR A 535 -13.75 2.83 -15.11
CA TYR A 535 -13.47 1.69 -14.26
C TYR A 535 -14.71 0.81 -14.01
N THR A 536 -15.87 1.41 -13.86
CA THR A 536 -17.14 0.69 -13.73
C THR A 536 -17.53 0.01 -15.03
N ALA A 537 -17.35 0.68 -16.17
CA ALA A 537 -17.60 0.12 -17.50
C ALA A 537 -16.76 -1.15 -17.76
N LYS A 538 -15.52 -1.20 -17.29
CA LYS A 538 -14.65 -2.38 -17.34
C LYS A 538 -15.32 -3.66 -16.82
N LEU A 539 -16.18 -3.55 -15.80
CA LEU A 539 -16.86 -4.70 -15.18
C LEU A 539 -17.89 -5.37 -16.08
N ASN A 540 -18.36 -4.66 -17.13
CA ASN A 540 -19.26 -5.24 -18.12
C ASN A 540 -18.55 -6.12 -19.16
N SER A 541 -17.21 -6.12 -19.16
CA SER A 541 -16.44 -6.87 -20.15
C SER A 541 -16.47 -8.37 -19.87
N GLY A 542 -16.98 -9.14 -20.81
CA GLY A 542 -16.87 -10.61 -20.84
C GLY A 542 -15.59 -11.13 -21.49
N CYS A 543 -14.63 -10.28 -21.81
CA CYS A 543 -13.33 -10.68 -22.35
C CYS A 543 -12.44 -11.22 -21.23
N ILE A 544 -11.93 -12.45 -21.35
CA ILE A 544 -11.05 -13.06 -20.36
C ILE A 544 -9.56 -12.73 -20.58
N SER A 545 -9.20 -12.28 -21.79
CA SER A 545 -7.83 -11.92 -22.11
C SER A 545 -7.45 -10.56 -21.49
N ARG A 546 -8.31 -9.56 -21.61
CA ARG A 546 -8.13 -8.25 -21.02
C ARG A 546 -9.47 -7.54 -20.85
N GLN A 547 -9.73 -7.02 -19.66
CA GLN A 547 -10.91 -6.23 -19.37
C GLN A 547 -10.49 -4.76 -19.29
N VAL A 548 -11.04 -3.94 -20.18
CA VAL A 548 -10.80 -2.50 -20.26
C VAL A 548 -12.13 -1.78 -20.30
N GLY A 549 -12.20 -0.61 -19.70
CA GLY A 549 -13.30 0.32 -19.82
C GLY A 549 -12.80 1.68 -20.29
N ALA A 550 -13.58 2.36 -21.09
CA ALA A 550 -13.25 3.65 -21.67
C ALA A 550 -14.44 4.62 -21.59
N VAL A 551 -14.11 5.90 -21.43
CA VAL A 551 -15.07 7.01 -21.43
C VAL A 551 -14.54 8.10 -22.35
N ILE A 552 -15.41 8.67 -23.16
CA ILE A 552 -15.13 9.84 -24.00
C ILE A 552 -15.93 11.03 -23.47
N THR A 553 -15.26 12.16 -23.34
CA THR A 553 -15.86 13.42 -22.92
C THR A 553 -15.55 14.54 -23.93
N ASP A 554 -16.29 15.63 -23.86
CA ASP A 554 -15.87 16.89 -24.46
C ASP A 554 -14.68 17.53 -23.68
N LYS A 555 -14.24 18.72 -24.10
CA LYS A 555 -13.17 19.48 -23.45
C LYS A 555 -13.49 19.92 -22.01
N ASP A 556 -14.77 20.03 -21.66
CA ASP A 556 -15.28 20.48 -20.38
C ASP A 556 -15.66 19.30 -19.46
N TYR A 557 -15.28 18.08 -19.82
CA TYR A 557 -15.51 16.81 -19.12
C TYR A 557 -16.99 16.40 -19.02
N HIS A 558 -17.86 16.85 -19.93
CA HIS A 558 -19.20 16.28 -20.08
C HIS A 558 -19.09 14.93 -20.77
N LEU A 559 -19.83 13.95 -20.24
CA LEU A 559 -19.82 12.58 -20.74
C LEU A 559 -20.51 12.51 -22.12
N LEU A 560 -19.80 12.00 -23.12
CA LEU A 560 -20.32 11.80 -24.47
C LEU A 560 -20.58 10.31 -24.77
N SER A 561 -19.68 9.41 -24.36
CA SER A 561 -19.80 7.99 -24.65
C SER A 561 -19.04 7.13 -23.64
N ILE A 562 -19.48 5.86 -23.52
CA ILE A 562 -18.88 4.82 -22.68
C ILE A 562 -18.64 3.59 -23.55
N GLY A 563 -17.53 2.87 -23.29
CA GLY A 563 -17.21 1.61 -23.96
C GLY A 563 -16.49 0.63 -23.04
N TRP A 564 -16.59 -0.64 -23.36
CA TRP A 564 -15.84 -1.73 -22.73
C TRP A 564 -15.51 -2.79 -23.77
N ASN A 565 -14.66 -3.79 -23.48
CA ASN A 565 -14.42 -4.88 -24.40
C ASN A 565 -15.72 -5.67 -24.58
N GLN A 566 -16.46 -5.35 -25.64
CA GLN A 566 -17.78 -5.88 -25.97
C GLN A 566 -17.71 -6.71 -27.23
N GLN A 567 -18.37 -7.85 -27.22
CA GLN A 567 -18.61 -8.64 -28.42
C GLN A 567 -19.69 -7.97 -29.29
N PRO A 568 -19.68 -8.15 -30.61
CA PRO A 568 -20.81 -7.84 -31.46
C PRO A 568 -22.10 -8.49 -30.96
N GLU A 569 -23.23 -7.91 -31.34
CA GLU A 569 -24.57 -8.45 -31.02
C GLU A 569 -24.67 -9.92 -31.42
N ASP A 570 -25.40 -10.71 -30.65
CA ASP A 570 -25.57 -12.17 -30.79
C ASP A 570 -24.33 -13.04 -30.58
N GLN A 571 -23.16 -12.49 -30.27
CA GLN A 571 -21.97 -13.27 -29.96
C GLN A 571 -21.82 -13.50 -28.46
N ILE A 572 -21.61 -14.76 -28.06
CA ILE A 572 -21.41 -15.14 -26.67
C ILE A 572 -20.03 -14.67 -26.16
N PRO A 573 -19.94 -13.97 -25.01
CA PRO A 573 -18.68 -13.55 -24.39
C PRO A 573 -17.76 -14.72 -24.04
N CYS A 574 -16.45 -14.54 -24.12
CA CYS A 574 -15.47 -15.56 -23.76
C CYS A 574 -15.60 -16.07 -22.33
N SER A 575 -16.09 -15.24 -21.40
CA SER A 575 -16.37 -15.62 -20.01
C SER A 575 -17.52 -16.62 -19.84
N TYR A 576 -18.34 -16.80 -20.86
CA TYR A 576 -19.46 -17.77 -20.88
C TYR A 576 -19.20 -18.94 -21.79
N ARG A 577 -18.05 -18.98 -22.49
CA ARG A 577 -17.63 -20.06 -23.39
C ARG A 577 -16.68 -20.98 -22.63
N ASN A 578 -16.81 -22.28 -22.81
CA ASN A 578 -15.94 -23.26 -22.19
C ASN A 578 -15.40 -24.31 -23.16
N LEU A 579 -14.25 -24.86 -22.80
CA LEU A 579 -13.55 -25.84 -23.63
C LEU A 579 -14.29 -27.16 -23.78
N LYS A 580 -15.07 -27.58 -22.78
CA LYS A 580 -15.79 -28.83 -22.82
C LYS A 580 -16.93 -28.80 -23.87
N GLU A 581 -17.65 -27.69 -23.93
CA GLU A 581 -18.69 -27.49 -24.95
C GLU A 581 -18.08 -27.46 -26.34
N LEU A 582 -16.92 -26.80 -26.53
CA LEU A 582 -16.21 -26.78 -27.78
C LEU A 582 -15.83 -28.20 -28.26
N ILE A 583 -15.28 -29.03 -27.36
CA ILE A 583 -14.81 -30.38 -27.70
C ILE A 583 -15.99 -31.32 -27.99
N ASN A 584 -17.08 -31.19 -27.24
CA ASN A 584 -18.24 -32.07 -27.34
C ASN A 584 -19.30 -31.56 -28.33
N HIS A 585 -19.06 -30.41 -28.98
CA HIS A 585 -19.99 -29.78 -29.93
C HIS A 585 -21.41 -29.53 -29.36
N TRP A 586 -21.51 -29.23 -28.05
CA TRP A 586 -22.82 -29.07 -27.39
C TRP A 586 -23.56 -27.80 -27.78
N SER A 587 -22.86 -26.77 -28.26
CA SER A 587 -23.44 -25.49 -28.65
C SER A 587 -22.83 -25.02 -29.96
N VAL A 588 -23.48 -25.39 -31.06
CA VAL A 588 -22.99 -25.09 -32.42
C VAL A 588 -22.94 -23.59 -32.70
N GLU A 589 -23.88 -22.82 -32.14
CA GLU A 589 -24.01 -21.37 -32.36
C GLU A 589 -22.99 -20.54 -31.56
N THR A 590 -22.46 -21.09 -30.47
CA THR A 590 -21.51 -20.39 -29.60
C THR A 590 -20.11 -20.29 -30.22
N TYR A 591 -19.77 -21.17 -31.14
CA TYR A 591 -18.44 -21.29 -31.76
C TYR A 591 -18.52 -21.06 -33.26
N SER A 592 -17.50 -20.39 -33.83
CA SER A 592 -17.42 -20.17 -35.28
C SER A 592 -17.11 -21.46 -36.01
N ASP A 593 -17.41 -21.49 -37.34
CA ASP A 593 -17.05 -22.62 -38.18
C ASP A 593 -15.54 -22.87 -38.17
N TYR A 594 -14.74 -21.81 -38.17
CA TYR A 594 -13.28 -21.90 -38.02
C TYR A 594 -12.83 -22.61 -36.73
N GLU A 595 -13.56 -22.47 -35.65
CA GLU A 595 -13.27 -23.16 -34.38
C GLU A 595 -13.74 -24.63 -34.38
N LYS A 596 -14.68 -24.99 -35.24
CA LYS A 596 -15.28 -26.36 -35.31
C LYS A 596 -14.58 -27.26 -36.30
N ASP A 597 -14.48 -26.83 -37.56
CA ASP A 597 -14.25 -27.75 -38.71
C ASP A 597 -12.94 -27.48 -39.46
N ASP A 598 -12.49 -26.24 -39.60
CA ASP A 598 -11.44 -25.87 -40.56
C ASP A 598 -10.00 -26.00 -40.05
N ASN A 599 -9.80 -26.42 -38.77
CA ASN A 599 -8.47 -26.60 -38.21
C ASN A 599 -8.35 -27.91 -37.41
N GLU A 600 -8.40 -29.02 -38.07
CA GLU A 600 -8.24 -30.34 -37.47
C GLU A 600 -6.97 -30.45 -36.62
N GLU A 601 -5.86 -29.87 -37.07
CA GLU A 601 -4.60 -29.85 -36.35
C GLU A 601 -4.71 -28.99 -35.08
N LEU A 602 -5.33 -27.81 -35.16
CA LEU A 602 -5.56 -26.93 -34.03
C LEU A 602 -6.47 -27.60 -32.99
N MET A 603 -7.57 -28.19 -33.43
CA MET A 603 -8.51 -28.88 -32.55
C MET A 603 -7.91 -30.14 -31.93
N ASN A 604 -7.11 -30.90 -32.61
CA ASN A 604 -6.40 -32.06 -32.06
C ASN A 604 -5.38 -31.61 -30.97
N ARG A 605 -4.67 -30.51 -31.20
CA ARG A 605 -3.79 -29.93 -30.21
C ARG A 605 -4.56 -29.40 -28.98
N ILE A 606 -5.72 -28.79 -29.19
CA ILE A 606 -6.60 -28.33 -28.10
C ILE A 606 -7.10 -29.54 -27.32
N LYS A 607 -7.65 -30.56 -27.97
CA LYS A 607 -8.17 -31.77 -27.33
C LYS A 607 -7.11 -32.43 -26.47
N LYS A 608 -5.90 -32.65 -26.98
CA LYS A 608 -4.80 -33.26 -26.24
C LYS A 608 -4.41 -32.45 -24.99
N ASN A 609 -4.26 -31.12 -25.10
CA ASN A 609 -3.92 -30.28 -23.94
C ASN A 609 -5.04 -30.21 -22.92
N VAL A 610 -6.28 -30.40 -23.31
CA VAL A 610 -7.46 -30.28 -22.46
C VAL A 610 -7.75 -31.60 -21.75
N GLU A 611 -7.61 -32.73 -22.44
CA GLU A 611 -7.77 -34.05 -21.85
C GLU A 611 -6.81 -34.27 -20.68
N GLU A 612 -5.56 -33.82 -20.81
CA GLU A 612 -4.57 -33.84 -19.70
C GLU A 612 -5.04 -33.05 -18.46
N VAL A 613 -5.74 -31.94 -18.68
CA VAL A 613 -6.26 -31.09 -17.57
C VAL A 613 -7.55 -31.66 -16.97
N TYR A 614 -8.41 -32.32 -17.80
CA TYR A 614 -9.70 -32.82 -17.37
C TYR A 614 -9.66 -34.21 -16.72
N THR A 615 -8.65 -35.02 -17.04
CA THR A 615 -8.45 -36.36 -16.46
C THR A 615 -7.81 -36.30 -15.06
N SER A 616 -7.24 -35.15 -14.65
CA SER A 616 -6.69 -34.99 -13.31
C SER A 616 -7.80 -35.05 -12.25
N GLU A 617 -7.54 -35.71 -11.11
CA GLU A 617 -8.47 -35.84 -9.99
C GLU A 617 -8.89 -34.48 -9.37
N ASN A 618 -8.11 -33.42 -9.60
CA ASN A 618 -8.36 -32.04 -9.15
C ASN A 618 -9.26 -31.25 -10.12
N ASN A 619 -10.22 -31.88 -10.73
CA ASN A 619 -11.07 -31.31 -11.75
C ASN A 619 -11.90 -30.12 -11.21
N LEU A 620 -11.67 -28.92 -11.74
CA LEU A 620 -12.42 -27.68 -11.41
C LEU A 620 -13.96 -27.85 -11.62
N TYR A 621 -14.39 -28.82 -12.45
CA TYR A 621 -15.80 -29.14 -12.63
C TYR A 621 -16.50 -29.66 -11.37
N LYS A 622 -15.76 -30.32 -10.46
CA LYS A 622 -16.31 -30.75 -9.17
C LYS A 622 -16.76 -29.56 -8.30
N ASN A 623 -16.19 -28.38 -8.56
CA ASN A 623 -16.51 -27.14 -7.85
C ASN A 623 -17.51 -26.23 -8.59
N GLY A 624 -18.15 -26.73 -9.65
CA GLY A 624 -19.13 -25.98 -10.43
C GLY A 624 -18.55 -24.89 -11.33
N LYS A 625 -17.23 -24.79 -11.47
CA LYS A 625 -16.57 -23.82 -12.36
C LYS A 625 -16.21 -24.47 -13.68
N LEU A 626 -16.69 -23.89 -14.77
CA LEU A 626 -16.29 -24.29 -16.12
C LEU A 626 -15.01 -23.52 -16.53
N PRO A 627 -14.01 -24.18 -17.15
CA PRO A 627 -12.82 -23.50 -17.64
C PRO A 627 -13.20 -22.65 -18.86
N TYR A 628 -12.87 -21.37 -18.76
CA TYR A 628 -13.11 -20.40 -19.82
C TYR A 628 -12.34 -20.74 -21.09
N TYR A 629 -12.90 -20.31 -22.25
CA TYR A 629 -12.28 -20.48 -23.55
C TYR A 629 -12.08 -19.11 -24.23
N CYS A 630 -10.85 -18.82 -24.63
CA CYS A 630 -10.50 -17.71 -25.51
C CYS A 630 -9.74 -18.23 -26.73
N PHE A 631 -10.33 -18.11 -27.91
CA PHE A 631 -9.71 -18.53 -29.16
C PHE A 631 -8.33 -17.86 -29.35
N LYS A 632 -8.26 -16.53 -29.25
CA LYS A 632 -7.01 -15.77 -29.45
C LYS A 632 -5.88 -16.26 -28.55
N ASP A 633 -6.14 -16.42 -27.25
CA ASP A 633 -5.07 -16.77 -26.28
C ASP A 633 -4.59 -18.22 -26.53
N LEU A 634 -5.51 -19.12 -26.85
CA LEU A 634 -5.17 -20.51 -27.13
C LEU A 634 -4.46 -20.65 -28.47
N TYR A 635 -4.95 -19.97 -29.52
CA TYR A 635 -4.33 -19.90 -30.82
C TYR A 635 -2.90 -19.36 -30.75
N ASN A 636 -2.70 -18.22 -30.06
CA ASN A 636 -1.37 -17.63 -29.88
C ASN A 636 -0.42 -18.57 -29.15
N LYS A 637 -0.91 -19.29 -28.13
CA LYS A 637 -0.13 -20.26 -27.34
C LYS A 637 0.30 -21.44 -28.21
N ILE A 638 -0.60 -21.98 -29.02
CA ILE A 638 -0.33 -23.15 -29.87
C ILE A 638 0.58 -22.79 -31.05
N THR A 639 0.34 -21.67 -31.71
CA THR A 639 1.12 -21.20 -32.85
C THR A 639 2.38 -20.44 -32.52
N ASN A 640 2.62 -20.19 -31.25
CA ASN A 640 3.72 -19.35 -30.74
C ASN A 640 3.73 -17.93 -31.37
N LYS A 641 2.55 -17.39 -31.68
CA LYS A 641 2.37 -16.04 -32.23
C LYS A 641 1.82 -15.09 -31.19
N GLN A 642 2.01 -13.79 -31.41
CA GLN A 642 1.43 -12.72 -30.55
C GLN A 642 0.44 -11.89 -31.39
N ASN A 643 -0.59 -12.51 -31.91
CA ASN A 643 -1.57 -11.83 -32.72
C ASN A 643 -2.59 -11.10 -31.87
N GLN A 644 -2.80 -9.80 -32.15
CA GLN A 644 -3.72 -8.92 -31.40
C GLN A 644 -5.07 -8.73 -32.13
N VAL A 645 -5.23 -9.22 -33.33
CA VAL A 645 -6.44 -8.99 -34.15
C VAL A 645 -7.47 -10.11 -34.11
N HIS A 646 -7.20 -11.19 -33.38
CA HIS A 646 -8.11 -12.34 -33.26
C HIS A 646 -9.08 -12.34 -32.05
N PRO A 647 -9.12 -11.33 -31.15
CA PRO A 647 -10.19 -11.30 -30.15
C PRO A 647 -11.55 -11.07 -30.86
N ARG A 648 -12.60 -11.74 -30.36
CA ARG A 648 -13.97 -11.48 -30.82
C ARG A 648 -14.51 -10.15 -30.30
N SER A 649 -14.02 -9.67 -29.16
CA SER A 649 -14.44 -8.40 -28.59
C SER A 649 -13.77 -7.22 -29.27
N LEU A 650 -14.54 -6.19 -29.53
CA LEU A 650 -14.02 -4.84 -29.81
C LEU A 650 -13.20 -4.36 -28.61
N HIS A 651 -12.29 -3.43 -28.83
CA HIS A 651 -11.60 -2.77 -27.73
C HIS A 651 -12.54 -1.73 -27.07
N ALA A 652 -12.31 -1.44 -25.79
CA ALA A 652 -13.14 -0.52 -25.03
C ALA A 652 -13.21 0.87 -25.65
N GLU A 653 -12.05 1.40 -26.06
CA GLU A 653 -11.94 2.69 -26.74
C GLU A 653 -12.66 2.66 -28.10
N GLU A 654 -12.53 1.56 -28.84
CA GLU A 654 -13.21 1.36 -30.12
C GLU A 654 -14.73 1.39 -29.93
N THR A 655 -15.24 0.63 -28.96
CA THR A 655 -16.65 0.62 -28.62
C THR A 655 -17.14 2.02 -28.24
N ALA A 656 -16.36 2.75 -27.41
CA ALA A 656 -16.69 4.11 -27.05
C ALA A 656 -16.75 5.06 -28.24
N PHE A 657 -15.83 4.93 -29.22
CA PHE A 657 -15.89 5.72 -30.46
C PHE A 657 -17.08 5.36 -31.34
N LEU A 658 -17.42 4.08 -31.47
CA LEU A 658 -18.58 3.64 -32.26
C LEU A 658 -19.89 4.12 -31.66
N ASN A 659 -20.02 4.12 -30.35
CA ASN A 659 -21.22 4.57 -29.64
C ASN A 659 -21.49 6.10 -29.74
N LEU A 660 -20.54 6.90 -30.26
CA LEU A 660 -20.74 8.34 -30.51
C LEU A 660 -21.71 8.61 -31.67
N GLY A 661 -21.93 7.64 -32.55
CA GLY A 661 -22.75 7.79 -33.74
C GLY A 661 -22.15 8.71 -34.82
N PRO A 662 -22.90 9.08 -35.86
CA PRO A 662 -22.40 9.77 -37.05
C PRO A 662 -21.82 11.17 -36.78
N THR A 663 -22.36 11.89 -35.83
CA THR A 663 -21.90 13.26 -35.45
C THR A 663 -20.76 13.25 -34.42
N GLY A 664 -20.34 12.06 -33.97
CA GLY A 664 -19.41 11.89 -32.88
C GLY A 664 -18.08 12.64 -33.03
N LYS A 665 -17.54 12.70 -34.24
CA LYS A 665 -16.28 13.40 -34.50
C LYS A 665 -16.36 14.90 -34.20
N ILE A 666 -17.49 15.55 -34.50
CA ILE A 666 -17.67 16.98 -34.23
C ILE A 666 -17.77 17.22 -32.72
N LEU A 667 -18.50 16.36 -32.01
CA LEU A 667 -18.74 16.50 -30.58
C LEU A 667 -17.47 16.27 -29.75
N VAL A 668 -16.61 15.36 -30.18
CA VAL A 668 -15.43 14.93 -29.41
C VAL A 668 -14.16 15.70 -29.72
N LYS A 669 -14.17 16.53 -30.77
CA LYS A 669 -13.01 17.32 -31.18
C LYS A 669 -12.45 18.15 -30.02
N GLY A 670 -11.15 17.96 -29.70
CA GLY A 670 -10.52 18.60 -28.56
C GLY A 670 -10.92 18.04 -27.18
N GLY A 671 -11.75 17.01 -27.15
CA GLY A 671 -12.19 16.34 -25.91
C GLY A 671 -11.14 15.36 -25.34
N CYS A 672 -11.58 14.56 -24.37
CA CYS A 672 -10.73 13.67 -23.62
C CYS A 672 -11.17 12.22 -23.73
N LEU A 673 -10.20 11.29 -23.75
CA LEU A 673 -10.38 9.88 -23.60
C LEU A 673 -9.86 9.42 -22.24
N PHE A 674 -10.71 8.78 -21.45
CA PHE A 674 -10.35 8.10 -20.22
C PHE A 674 -10.41 6.60 -20.45
N THR A 675 -9.34 5.88 -20.13
CA THR A 675 -9.28 4.43 -20.33
C THR A 675 -8.52 3.76 -19.21
N THR A 676 -8.98 2.61 -18.74
CA THR A 676 -8.33 1.89 -17.65
C THR A 676 -7.00 1.28 -18.06
N SER A 677 -6.75 1.09 -19.36
CA SER A 677 -5.46 0.72 -19.93
C SER A 677 -5.13 1.62 -21.10
N SER A 678 -3.87 2.03 -21.25
CA SER A 678 -3.49 2.92 -22.35
C SER A 678 -3.80 2.29 -23.71
N PRO A 679 -4.28 3.07 -24.69
CA PRO A 679 -4.75 2.54 -25.97
C PRO A 679 -3.62 1.86 -26.76
N CYS A 680 -3.94 0.74 -27.38
CA CYS A 680 -3.06 0.07 -28.33
C CYS A 680 -2.90 0.91 -29.63
N GLU A 681 -2.07 0.44 -30.56
CA GLU A 681 -1.79 1.14 -31.81
C GLU A 681 -3.07 1.39 -32.63
N LEU A 682 -4.01 0.45 -32.65
CA LEU A 682 -5.27 0.60 -33.40
C LEU A 682 -6.19 1.66 -32.76
N CYS A 683 -6.37 1.61 -31.44
CA CYS A 683 -7.18 2.58 -30.70
C CYS A 683 -6.54 3.98 -30.73
N SER A 684 -5.20 4.05 -30.65
CA SER A 684 -4.46 5.32 -30.77
C SER A 684 -4.63 6.01 -32.11
N LYS A 685 -4.68 5.23 -33.23
CA LYS A 685 -5.00 5.80 -34.55
C LYS A 685 -6.40 6.39 -34.59
N LYS A 686 -7.39 5.70 -33.97
CA LYS A 686 -8.77 6.19 -33.90
C LYS A 686 -8.86 7.46 -33.03
N ALA A 687 -8.22 7.46 -31.85
CA ALA A 687 -8.20 8.61 -30.99
C ALA A 687 -7.59 9.87 -31.68
N LYS A 688 -6.49 9.67 -32.42
CA LYS A 688 -5.89 10.74 -33.20
C LYS A 688 -6.77 11.21 -34.38
N TYR A 689 -7.43 10.29 -35.10
CA TYR A 689 -8.37 10.61 -36.17
C TYR A 689 -9.59 11.38 -35.65
N MET A 690 -10.04 11.09 -34.43
CA MET A 690 -11.15 11.77 -33.74
C MET A 690 -10.74 13.11 -33.09
N GLU A 691 -9.49 13.53 -33.24
CA GLU A 691 -8.94 14.77 -32.69
C GLU A 691 -9.07 14.90 -31.16
N ILE A 692 -8.89 13.79 -30.44
CA ILE A 692 -8.77 13.75 -28.98
C ILE A 692 -7.56 14.60 -28.57
N SER A 693 -7.72 15.49 -27.61
CA SER A 693 -6.65 16.34 -27.10
C SER A 693 -5.90 15.74 -25.91
N LYS A 694 -6.59 14.94 -25.07
CA LYS A 694 -6.02 14.35 -23.87
C LYS A 694 -6.43 12.89 -23.71
N ILE A 695 -5.49 12.03 -23.37
CA ILE A 695 -5.72 10.61 -23.09
C ILE A 695 -5.26 10.35 -21.66
N TYR A 696 -6.21 10.05 -20.77
CA TYR A 696 -5.96 9.65 -19.39
C TYR A 696 -6.02 8.13 -19.27
N TYR A 697 -5.01 7.52 -18.65
CA TYR A 697 -4.94 6.06 -18.49
C TYR A 697 -4.38 5.68 -17.12
N ILE A 698 -4.71 4.47 -16.66
CA ILE A 698 -4.21 3.91 -15.39
C ILE A 698 -3.00 3.01 -15.67
N GLU A 699 -3.20 1.97 -16.48
CA GLU A 699 -2.20 0.97 -16.78
C GLU A 699 -1.50 1.27 -18.11
N PRO A 700 -0.16 1.43 -18.13
CA PRO A 700 0.56 1.59 -19.39
C PRO A 700 0.58 0.26 -20.17
N TYR A 701 0.11 0.27 -21.40
CA TYR A 701 0.22 -0.83 -22.35
C TYR A 701 1.63 -0.91 -22.93
N SER A 702 2.20 -2.12 -22.99
CA SER A 702 3.57 -2.36 -23.44
C SER A 702 3.69 -2.37 -24.98
N GLY A 703 3.22 -1.32 -25.65
CA GLY A 703 3.30 -1.17 -27.10
C GLY A 703 4.10 0.06 -27.52
N ILE A 704 4.16 0.28 -28.82
CA ILE A 704 4.80 1.46 -29.42
C ILE A 704 3.78 2.57 -29.74
N SER A 705 2.54 2.41 -29.29
CA SER A 705 1.40 3.27 -29.65
C SER A 705 1.67 4.76 -29.40
N TYR A 706 2.25 5.10 -28.26
CA TYR A 706 2.59 6.47 -27.93
C TYR A 706 3.65 7.04 -28.89
N LYS A 707 4.84 6.42 -28.93
CA LYS A 707 5.99 6.91 -29.70
C LYS A 707 5.76 6.85 -31.21
N HIS A 708 5.11 5.79 -31.69
CA HIS A 708 4.93 5.55 -33.14
C HIS A 708 3.66 6.17 -33.72
N VAL A 709 2.55 6.18 -32.96
CA VAL A 709 1.26 6.65 -33.47
C VAL A 709 0.91 8.05 -32.98
N LEU A 710 0.88 8.26 -31.64
CA LEU A 710 0.42 9.51 -31.07
C LEU A 710 1.42 10.64 -31.25
N CYS A 711 2.73 10.36 -31.20
CA CYS A 711 3.78 11.34 -31.42
C CYS A 711 4.07 11.64 -32.91
N ALA A 712 3.45 10.93 -33.85
CA ALA A 712 3.63 11.22 -35.29
C ALA A 712 2.89 12.51 -35.68
N GLY A 713 3.48 13.33 -36.56
CA GLY A 713 2.95 14.63 -37.03
C GLY A 713 3.43 15.82 -36.20
N SER A 714 2.80 17.00 -36.42
CA SER A 714 3.18 18.22 -35.73
C SER A 714 2.95 18.13 -34.21
N ASN A 715 3.74 18.87 -33.44
CA ASN A 715 3.60 18.87 -31.97
C ASN A 715 2.21 19.35 -31.50
N GLU A 716 1.62 20.29 -32.24
CA GLU A 716 0.31 20.88 -31.96
C GLU A 716 -0.84 19.86 -32.10
N SER A 717 -0.67 18.82 -32.95
CA SER A 717 -1.66 17.78 -33.18
C SER A 717 -1.48 16.54 -32.29
N ARG A 718 -0.52 16.57 -31.36
CA ARG A 718 -0.25 15.44 -30.47
C ARG A 718 -1.15 15.50 -29.25
N PRO A 719 -1.92 14.46 -28.95
CA PRO A 719 -2.66 14.42 -27.72
C PRO A 719 -1.73 14.33 -26.53
N GLU A 720 -2.09 15.00 -25.44
CA GLU A 720 -1.44 14.81 -24.15
C GLU A 720 -1.71 13.39 -23.66
N PHE A 721 -0.68 12.67 -23.28
CA PHE A 721 -0.78 11.28 -22.80
C PHE A 721 -0.48 11.27 -21.30
N ILE A 722 -1.53 11.19 -20.48
CA ILE A 722 -1.48 11.53 -19.06
C ILE A 722 -1.81 10.30 -18.22
N LEU A 723 -0.88 9.95 -17.33
CA LEU A 723 -1.16 8.95 -16.32
C LEU A 723 -2.16 9.51 -15.30
N PHE A 724 -3.22 8.74 -15.03
CA PHE A 724 -4.27 9.12 -14.10
C PHE A 724 -3.73 9.26 -12.67
N THR A 725 -4.20 10.28 -11.97
CA THR A 725 -4.04 10.47 -10.52
C THR A 725 -5.40 10.66 -9.90
N GLY A 726 -5.66 9.99 -8.77
CA GLY A 726 -6.98 10.08 -8.15
C GLY A 726 -7.42 8.74 -7.54
N ALA A 727 -8.60 8.74 -6.91
CA ALA A 727 -9.25 7.57 -6.36
C ALA A 727 -10.21 6.92 -7.37
N ILE A 728 -10.26 5.58 -7.38
CA ILE A 728 -11.18 4.79 -8.19
C ILE A 728 -11.73 3.58 -7.42
N GLY A 729 -12.71 2.92 -8.00
CA GLY A 729 -13.26 1.67 -7.52
C GLY A 729 -13.84 1.81 -6.11
N ARG A 730 -13.43 0.90 -5.24
CA ARG A 730 -13.90 0.88 -3.84
C ARG A 730 -13.52 2.17 -3.09
N ALA A 731 -12.30 2.65 -3.27
CA ALA A 731 -11.85 3.87 -2.60
C ALA A 731 -12.68 5.10 -3.03
N TYR A 732 -12.99 5.24 -4.32
CA TYR A 732 -13.87 6.32 -4.78
C TYR A 732 -15.21 6.33 -4.03
N MET A 733 -15.86 5.17 -3.92
CA MET A 733 -17.13 5.07 -3.22
C MET A 733 -17.00 5.35 -1.72
N GLN A 734 -15.97 4.79 -1.07
CA GLN A 734 -15.77 4.96 0.37
C GLN A 734 -15.37 6.39 0.76
N LEU A 735 -14.58 7.07 -0.06
CA LEU A 735 -14.05 8.40 0.24
C LEU A 735 -15.05 9.52 -0.06
N TYR A 736 -15.90 9.34 -1.10
CA TYR A 736 -16.78 10.39 -1.57
C TYR A 736 -18.26 10.20 -1.22
N THR A 737 -18.65 9.04 -0.65
CA THR A 737 -20.00 8.84 -0.14
C THR A 737 -20.08 9.30 1.31
N PRO A 738 -20.81 10.38 1.63
CA PRO A 738 -20.99 10.81 3.01
C PRO A 738 -21.65 9.73 3.87
N LEU A 739 -21.30 9.66 5.15
CA LEU A 739 -21.93 8.72 6.09
C LEU A 739 -23.39 9.06 6.38
N LEU A 740 -23.71 10.35 6.36
CA LEU A 740 -25.05 10.91 6.47
C LEU A 740 -25.32 11.85 5.28
N PRO A 741 -26.58 12.05 4.86
CA PRO A 741 -26.88 13.13 3.94
C PRO A 741 -26.34 14.46 4.48
N LEU A 742 -25.68 15.25 3.64
CA LEU A 742 -25.00 16.48 4.08
C LEU A 742 -25.93 17.45 4.82
N LYS A 743 -27.20 17.49 4.42
CA LYS A 743 -28.21 18.32 5.08
C LYS A 743 -28.47 17.83 6.52
N ASP A 744 -28.68 16.53 6.69
CA ASP A 744 -28.95 15.93 7.99
C ASP A 744 -27.75 16.08 8.94
N GLU A 745 -26.54 15.89 8.40
CA GLU A 745 -25.30 16.13 9.15
C GLU A 745 -25.21 17.57 9.62
N HIS A 746 -25.48 18.53 8.73
CA HIS A 746 -25.45 19.94 9.06
C HIS A 746 -26.49 20.31 10.14
N GLU A 747 -27.71 19.78 10.04
CA GLU A 747 -28.77 19.99 11.05
C GLU A 747 -28.35 19.41 12.41
N LEU A 748 -27.72 18.24 12.43
CA LEU A 748 -27.19 17.63 13.66
C LEU A 748 -26.04 18.43 14.29
N TRP A 749 -25.19 19.08 13.48
CA TRP A 749 -24.14 19.95 14.01
C TRP A 749 -24.67 21.27 14.57
N LEU A 750 -25.69 21.86 13.96
CA LEU A 750 -26.26 23.12 14.40
C LEU A 750 -27.26 22.94 15.56
N GLY A 751 -27.90 21.79 15.68
CA GLY A 751 -28.97 21.51 16.63
C GLY A 751 -30.18 22.45 16.43
N ASP A 752 -31.01 22.59 17.46
CA ASP A 752 -32.26 23.43 17.41
C ASP A 752 -32.01 24.93 17.18
N LYS A 753 -30.74 25.35 17.04
CA LYS A 753 -30.39 26.74 16.72
C LYS A 753 -30.79 27.17 15.32
N THR A 754 -31.10 26.23 14.42
CA THR A 754 -31.60 26.53 13.06
C THR A 754 -33.01 27.12 13.07
N GLU A 755 -33.87 26.74 13.99
CA GLU A 755 -35.19 27.33 14.12
C GLU A 755 -35.14 28.83 14.44
N ASN A 756 -34.12 29.28 15.17
CA ASN A 756 -33.91 30.69 15.51
C ASN A 756 -33.27 31.52 14.40
N ILE A 757 -32.69 30.89 13.35
CA ILE A 757 -32.09 31.60 12.22
C ILE A 757 -33.09 31.82 11.10
N VAL A 758 -34.10 30.93 10.97
CA VAL A 758 -35.12 31.00 9.92
C VAL A 758 -36.25 31.94 10.28
N VAL A 759 -36.41 32.31 11.55
CA VAL A 759 -37.51 33.15 12.06
C VAL A 759 -37.10 34.63 12.24
N LYS A 760 -35.89 35.02 11.91
CA LYS A 760 -35.43 36.40 11.82
C LYS A 760 -35.08 36.77 10.38
#